data_e5a95bb04a341d2faec823631df022c2
#
_entry.id   e5a95bb04a341d2faec823631df022c2
#
_cell.length_a   1.000
_cell.length_b   1.000
_cell.length_c   1.000
_cell.angle_alpha   90.00
_cell.angle_beta   90.00
_cell.angle_gamma   90.00
#
_symmetry.space_group_name_H-M   'P 1'
#
loop_
_entity.id
_entity.type
_entity.pdbx_description
1 polymer ?
#
loop_
_entity_poly.entity_id
_entity_poly.type
_entity_poly.pdbx_seq_one_letter_code
_entity_poly.pdbx_strand_id
1 'polypeptide(L)'
;MAVPPTQPTRAVAAEPTGLARALRAPSALDVVLGALVAVTLPLAIVALPNTISVVSALLPRDISPIGMMRAHGLALPATVLTVPLAALAVRRRRVAPMLVAGLALFAVADAAGGYADSTSLVGVLRVLHGVGAGLVVPATLAAVWERSPFLRALWCAVLAASLLAAQALALWPLDEARSWRVALQPYPMLTGVALVLAAAYFVLRLRDDGARRPDGARAPDDARKPGGGQETGGGGRGHDGGRETEPGGPARPAAGAPGRGRPLMAVVPAAGIAALALGSTYDWSPGLLLTAATLSIVALFGLASASVSVPGGADGRVPAYTVLVMGVVVLPTAAQVTNVELSGLGGPGLSGLWPAFVIAGVAAVVAAVAVGRLSDALLPTAAASGMAVVVAGLCTVEVLLPSSAGPVLVLPLVLLAVGAAVALTSALRPSGIGAALFALSLFFPGVLSGFLLGSGVQFLVLRGAGTPEALVDAFVDALHRWALVGGGLVITVIVLGALLVRRSQPSVSDAPRPSAPAPLPAASEASGAPRSGTAGVTEVPEAATGDVLRDGWPSTTGSRGAPARGGEPGMDPGAETEAEMGAEPGRKEGGEPGGPRPGPKPRFEPVPEPGPKPWPRPERTGTMPVVPPPTPSPEDTDGPGRP
;
A
#
# COMPACT_ATOMS: atom_id res chain seq x y z
N MET A 1 63.78 -31.36 12.42
CA MET A 1 62.66 -30.43 12.34
C MET A 1 61.84 -30.76 11.08
N ALA A 2 60.67 -31.35 11.21
CA ALA A 2 59.79 -31.70 10.09
C ALA A 2 58.92 -30.47 9.73
N VAL A 3 59.01 -30.00 8.48
CA VAL A 3 58.17 -28.91 7.96
C VAL A 3 56.76 -29.44 7.85
N PRO A 4 55.74 -28.77 8.48
CA PRO A 4 54.37 -29.22 8.36
C PRO A 4 53.89 -29.08 6.91
N PRO A 5 53.07 -30.02 6.39
CA PRO A 5 52.57 -29.97 5.03
C PRO A 5 51.72 -28.73 4.85
N THR A 6 52.02 -27.91 3.85
CA THR A 6 51.24 -26.75 3.40
C THR A 6 49.85 -27.25 2.99
N GLN A 7 48.83 -26.88 3.73
CA GLN A 7 47.44 -27.14 3.35
C GLN A 7 47.16 -26.46 2.01
N PRO A 8 46.55 -27.16 1.04
CA PRO A 8 46.18 -26.56 -0.23
C PRO A 8 45.18 -25.43 0.05
N THR A 9 45.54 -24.22 -0.36
CA THR A 9 44.66 -23.04 -0.30
C THR A 9 43.37 -23.38 -1.04
N ARG A 10 42.30 -23.59 -0.29
CA ARG A 10 40.98 -23.86 -0.85
C ARG A 10 40.61 -22.64 -1.72
N ALA A 11 40.60 -22.83 -3.04
CA ALA A 11 40.23 -21.79 -3.99
C ALA A 11 38.85 -21.28 -3.57
N VAL A 12 38.81 -20.06 -3.05
CA VAL A 12 37.57 -19.35 -2.78
C VAL A 12 36.91 -19.18 -4.13
N ALA A 13 35.86 -19.98 -4.39
CA ALA A 13 35.07 -19.84 -5.60
C ALA A 13 34.65 -18.38 -5.70
N ALA A 14 35.09 -17.69 -6.75
CA ALA A 14 34.78 -16.30 -6.98
C ALA A 14 33.25 -16.15 -6.97
N GLU A 15 32.72 -15.36 -6.04
CA GLU A 15 31.28 -15.05 -6.04
C GLU A 15 30.90 -14.49 -7.40
N PRO A 16 29.82 -15.02 -8.03
CA PRO A 16 29.40 -14.55 -9.34
C PRO A 16 29.16 -13.03 -9.26
N THR A 17 29.84 -12.30 -10.12
CA THR A 17 29.73 -10.85 -10.24
C THR A 17 28.24 -10.47 -10.33
N GLY A 18 27.84 -9.35 -9.69
CA GLY A 18 26.44 -8.92 -9.58
C GLY A 18 25.71 -8.88 -10.93
N LEU A 19 26.42 -8.68 -12.05
CA LEU A 19 25.89 -8.72 -13.42
C LEU A 19 25.42 -10.13 -13.83
N ALA A 20 26.18 -11.18 -13.51
CA ALA A 20 25.80 -12.57 -13.81
C ALA A 20 24.59 -13.03 -12.99
N ARG A 21 24.39 -12.46 -11.78
CA ARG A 21 23.20 -12.69 -10.96
C ARG A 21 21.98 -11.95 -11.53
N ALA A 22 22.15 -10.74 -12.11
CA ALA A 22 21.09 -9.94 -12.73
C ALA A 22 20.60 -10.52 -14.06
N LEU A 23 21.44 -11.25 -14.80
CA LEU A 23 21.12 -11.87 -16.10
C LEU A 23 20.60 -13.30 -15.98
N ARG A 24 20.42 -13.82 -14.76
CA ARG A 24 19.84 -15.16 -14.60
C ARG A 24 18.39 -15.14 -15.06
N ALA A 25 18.03 -15.99 -16.04
CA ALA A 25 16.67 -16.13 -16.50
C ALA A 25 15.70 -16.38 -15.33
N PRO A 26 14.53 -15.72 -15.30
CA PRO A 26 13.57 -15.89 -14.22
C PRO A 26 13.18 -17.37 -14.11
N SER A 27 13.16 -17.91 -12.90
CA SER A 27 12.68 -19.28 -12.71
C SER A 27 11.19 -19.37 -13.02
N ALA A 28 10.71 -20.55 -13.48
CA ALA A 28 9.27 -20.76 -13.72
C ALA A 28 8.42 -20.37 -12.49
N LEU A 29 8.97 -20.60 -11.28
CA LEU A 29 8.33 -20.19 -10.03
C LEU A 29 8.21 -18.67 -9.89
N ASP A 30 9.22 -17.89 -10.33
CA ASP A 30 9.19 -16.42 -10.26
C ASP A 30 8.18 -15.85 -11.25
N VAL A 31 8.06 -16.45 -12.45
CA VAL A 31 7.05 -16.05 -13.45
C VAL A 31 5.64 -16.33 -12.94
N VAL A 32 5.38 -17.53 -12.42
CA VAL A 32 4.07 -17.89 -11.87
C VAL A 32 3.72 -17.02 -10.67
N LEU A 33 4.69 -16.74 -9.79
CA LEU A 33 4.48 -15.87 -8.64
C LEU A 33 4.20 -14.41 -9.05
N GLY A 34 4.91 -13.89 -10.06
CA GLY A 34 4.65 -12.56 -10.62
C GLY A 34 3.25 -12.44 -11.22
N ALA A 35 2.83 -13.43 -12.02
CA ALA A 35 1.48 -13.49 -12.56
C ALA A 35 0.42 -13.63 -11.46
N LEU A 36 0.68 -14.46 -10.46
CA LEU A 36 -0.20 -14.62 -9.30
C LEU A 36 -0.40 -13.30 -8.56
N VAL A 37 0.67 -12.55 -8.28
CA VAL A 37 0.62 -11.23 -7.64
C VAL A 37 -0.20 -10.24 -8.48
N ALA A 38 0.05 -10.21 -9.81
CA ALA A 38 -0.62 -9.30 -10.74
C ALA A 38 -2.14 -9.53 -10.81
N VAL A 39 -2.62 -10.75 -10.57
CA VAL A 39 -4.05 -11.06 -10.57
C VAL A 39 -4.67 -10.99 -9.18
N THR A 40 -3.99 -11.49 -8.15
CA THR A 40 -4.59 -11.64 -6.82
C THR A 40 -4.67 -10.35 -6.02
N LEU A 41 -3.71 -9.43 -6.16
CA LEU A 41 -3.78 -8.15 -5.45
C LEU A 41 -4.95 -7.28 -5.93
N PRO A 42 -5.15 -7.06 -7.25
CA PRO A 42 -6.35 -6.37 -7.72
C PRO A 42 -7.64 -7.03 -7.23
N LEU A 43 -7.76 -8.36 -7.32
CA LEU A 43 -8.94 -9.09 -6.82
C LEU A 43 -9.18 -8.85 -5.33
N ALA A 44 -8.12 -8.92 -4.51
CA ALA A 44 -8.23 -8.72 -3.07
C ALA A 44 -8.67 -7.30 -2.72
N ILE A 45 -8.21 -6.29 -3.47
CA ILE A 45 -8.53 -4.88 -3.20
C ILE A 45 -9.91 -4.50 -3.77
N VAL A 46 -10.28 -5.02 -4.96
CA VAL A 46 -11.61 -4.82 -5.57
C VAL A 46 -12.74 -5.38 -4.69
N ALA A 47 -12.47 -6.37 -3.87
CA ALA A 47 -13.45 -6.89 -2.92
C ALA A 47 -13.80 -5.91 -1.78
N LEU A 48 -13.03 -4.84 -1.56
CA LEU A 48 -13.21 -3.94 -0.42
C LEU A 48 -14.30 -2.87 -0.60
N PRO A 49 -14.42 -2.19 -1.76
CA PRO A 49 -15.41 -1.14 -1.97
C PRO A 49 -16.85 -1.61 -1.78
N ASN A 50 -17.68 -0.73 -1.23
CA ASN A 50 -19.11 -0.94 -1.14
C ASN A 50 -19.81 -0.32 -2.35
N THR A 51 -20.26 -1.17 -3.28
CA THR A 51 -20.84 -0.74 -4.56
C THR A 51 -22.35 -0.93 -4.62
N ILE A 52 -22.97 -1.40 -3.54
CA ILE A 52 -24.41 -1.74 -3.56
C ILE A 52 -25.33 -0.52 -3.80
N SER A 53 -24.86 0.69 -3.43
CA SER A 53 -25.59 1.92 -3.68
C SER A 53 -25.87 2.15 -5.17
N VAL A 54 -24.94 1.76 -6.06
CA VAL A 54 -25.06 1.92 -7.51
C VAL A 54 -26.14 1.00 -8.09
N VAL A 55 -26.30 -0.21 -7.54
CA VAL A 55 -27.30 -1.19 -7.97
C VAL A 55 -28.52 -1.26 -7.07
N SER A 56 -28.69 -0.28 -6.19
CA SER A 56 -29.79 -0.25 -5.21
C SER A 56 -31.18 -0.26 -5.87
N ALA A 57 -31.31 0.35 -7.06
CA ALA A 57 -32.55 0.33 -7.85
C ALA A 57 -32.92 -1.07 -8.38
N LEU A 58 -31.96 -2.00 -8.45
CA LEU A 58 -32.18 -3.38 -8.89
C LEU A 58 -32.52 -4.33 -7.74
N LEU A 59 -32.55 -3.83 -6.49
CA LEU A 59 -32.89 -4.65 -5.33
C LEU A 59 -34.38 -5.02 -5.34
N PRO A 60 -34.73 -6.25 -4.94
CA PRO A 60 -36.11 -6.63 -4.68
C PRO A 60 -36.73 -5.74 -3.61
N ARG A 61 -38.07 -5.52 -3.69
CA ARG A 61 -38.79 -4.61 -2.78
C ARG A 61 -38.80 -5.07 -1.32
N ASP A 62 -38.63 -6.35 -1.08
CA ASP A 62 -38.58 -7.00 0.23
C ASP A 62 -37.17 -6.87 0.90
N ILE A 63 -36.18 -6.40 0.17
CA ILE A 63 -34.80 -6.23 0.68
C ILE A 63 -34.56 -4.75 1.00
N SER A 64 -34.24 -4.47 2.27
CA SER A 64 -33.90 -3.11 2.71
C SER A 64 -32.56 -2.66 2.08
N PRO A 65 -32.51 -1.54 1.34
CA PRO A 65 -31.27 -1.00 0.78
C PRO A 65 -30.22 -0.69 1.87
N ILE A 66 -30.62 -0.16 3.01
CA ILE A 66 -29.74 0.16 4.13
C ILE A 66 -29.16 -1.14 4.73
N GLY A 67 -30.00 -2.16 4.93
CA GLY A 67 -29.54 -3.47 5.39
C GLY A 67 -28.54 -4.09 4.43
N MET A 68 -28.80 -3.99 3.12
CA MET A 68 -27.89 -4.49 2.07
C MET A 68 -26.56 -3.72 2.04
N MET A 69 -26.59 -2.38 2.17
CA MET A 69 -25.38 -1.58 2.26
C MET A 69 -24.51 -1.96 3.47
N ARG A 70 -25.13 -2.23 4.62
CA ARG A 70 -24.45 -2.69 5.83
C ARG A 70 -23.80 -4.07 5.61
N ALA A 71 -24.56 -5.02 5.07
CA ALA A 71 -24.09 -6.37 4.79
C ALA A 71 -22.94 -6.36 3.77
N HIS A 72 -23.09 -5.60 2.70
CA HIS A 72 -22.06 -5.49 1.66
C HIS A 72 -20.77 -4.83 2.16
N GLY A 73 -20.86 -3.90 3.09
CA GLY A 73 -19.73 -3.22 3.71
C GLY A 73 -18.87 -4.09 4.62
N LEU A 74 -19.24 -5.34 4.95
CA LEU A 74 -18.51 -6.21 5.89
C LEU A 74 -17.16 -6.72 5.40
N ALA A 75 -16.86 -6.63 4.09
CA ALA A 75 -15.61 -7.13 3.52
C ALA A 75 -14.38 -6.41 4.10
N LEU A 76 -14.40 -5.09 4.19
CA LEU A 76 -13.28 -4.31 4.68
C LEU A 76 -12.98 -4.55 6.18
N PRO A 77 -13.95 -4.49 7.10
CA PRO A 77 -13.72 -4.89 8.50
C PRO A 77 -13.18 -6.31 8.65
N ALA A 78 -13.69 -7.27 7.88
CA ALA A 78 -13.18 -8.66 7.89
C ALA A 78 -11.72 -8.73 7.43
N THR A 79 -11.34 -7.97 6.38
CA THR A 79 -9.95 -7.88 5.91
C THR A 79 -9.06 -7.26 6.99
N VAL A 80 -9.49 -6.16 7.61
CA VAL A 80 -8.77 -5.45 8.68
C VAL A 80 -8.42 -6.39 9.84
N LEU A 81 -9.35 -7.25 10.24
CA LEU A 81 -9.14 -8.25 11.29
C LEU A 81 -8.22 -9.39 10.84
N THR A 82 -8.38 -9.84 9.60
CA THR A 82 -7.70 -11.04 9.11
C THR A 82 -6.24 -10.79 8.77
N VAL A 83 -5.87 -9.61 8.25
CA VAL A 83 -4.48 -9.30 7.84
C VAL A 83 -3.46 -9.48 8.97
N PRO A 84 -3.62 -8.92 10.17
CA PRO A 84 -2.65 -9.12 11.25
C PRO A 84 -2.60 -10.57 11.73
N LEU A 85 -3.73 -11.29 11.73
CA LEU A 85 -3.78 -12.72 12.07
C LEU A 85 -3.08 -13.58 11.01
N ALA A 86 -3.29 -13.27 9.74
CA ALA A 86 -2.61 -13.91 8.62
C ALA A 86 -1.10 -13.63 8.64
N ALA A 87 -0.68 -12.40 8.95
CA ALA A 87 0.73 -12.04 9.12
C ALA A 87 1.43 -12.85 10.22
N LEU A 88 0.71 -13.18 11.31
CA LEU A 88 1.19 -14.09 12.34
C LEU A 88 1.27 -15.54 11.84
N ALA A 89 0.24 -15.99 11.12
CA ALA A 89 0.14 -17.35 10.62
C ALA A 89 1.21 -17.65 9.56
N VAL A 90 1.50 -16.70 8.64
CA VAL A 90 2.54 -16.81 7.62
C VAL A 90 3.92 -17.09 8.22
N ARG A 91 4.22 -16.53 9.40
CA ARG A 91 5.48 -16.78 10.10
C ARG A 91 5.62 -18.18 10.68
N ARG A 92 4.49 -18.87 10.88
CA ARG A 92 4.44 -20.20 11.52
C ARG A 92 4.12 -21.31 10.52
N ARG A 93 3.49 -20.94 9.40
CA ARG A 93 2.95 -21.88 8.41
C ARG A 93 3.58 -21.68 7.04
N ARG A 94 3.40 -22.66 6.16
CA ARG A 94 3.84 -22.53 4.75
C ARG A 94 2.93 -21.53 4.04
N VAL A 95 3.53 -20.64 3.25
CA VAL A 95 2.84 -19.56 2.52
C VAL A 95 1.86 -20.10 1.48
N ALA A 96 2.27 -21.12 0.71
CA ALA A 96 1.49 -21.62 -0.39
C ALA A 96 0.11 -22.19 0.00
N PRO A 97 -0.07 -22.96 1.08
CA PRO A 97 -1.40 -23.37 1.54
C PRO A 97 -2.31 -22.19 1.92
N MET A 98 -1.74 -21.11 2.47
CA MET A 98 -2.52 -19.93 2.84
C MET A 98 -3.04 -19.18 1.61
N LEU A 99 -2.22 -19.10 0.54
CA LEU A 99 -2.66 -18.54 -0.75
C LEU A 99 -3.83 -19.32 -1.32
N VAL A 100 -3.69 -20.65 -1.37
CA VAL A 100 -4.76 -21.52 -1.87
C VAL A 100 -6.02 -21.38 -1.02
N ALA A 101 -5.90 -21.39 0.31
CA ALA A 101 -7.05 -21.24 1.21
C ALA A 101 -7.75 -19.90 1.02
N GLY A 102 -7.00 -18.79 0.92
CA GLY A 102 -7.57 -17.46 0.70
C GLY A 102 -8.32 -17.36 -0.62
N LEU A 103 -7.74 -17.88 -1.71
CA LEU A 103 -8.39 -17.90 -3.03
C LEU A 103 -9.56 -18.88 -3.11
N ALA A 104 -9.52 -19.99 -2.38
CA ALA A 104 -10.67 -20.89 -2.27
C ALA A 104 -11.86 -20.19 -1.59
N LEU A 105 -11.62 -19.36 -0.56
CA LEU A 105 -12.68 -18.55 0.06
C LEU A 105 -13.27 -17.54 -0.93
N PHE A 106 -12.45 -16.90 -1.76
CA PHE A 106 -12.94 -16.05 -2.85
C PHE A 106 -13.82 -16.86 -3.82
N ALA A 107 -13.33 -18.00 -4.30
CA ALA A 107 -14.05 -18.82 -5.26
C ALA A 107 -15.40 -19.30 -4.71
N VAL A 108 -15.46 -19.70 -3.43
CA VAL A 108 -16.71 -20.06 -2.75
C VAL A 108 -17.65 -18.87 -2.65
N ALA A 109 -17.15 -17.70 -2.27
CA ALA A 109 -17.96 -16.51 -2.14
C ALA A 109 -18.49 -16.03 -3.50
N ASP A 110 -17.66 -16.03 -4.55
CA ASP A 110 -18.06 -15.72 -5.93
C ASP A 110 -19.11 -16.71 -6.44
N ALA A 111 -18.88 -18.01 -6.27
CA ALA A 111 -19.82 -19.04 -6.72
C ALA A 111 -21.19 -18.94 -6.02
N ALA A 112 -21.18 -18.66 -4.71
CA ALA A 112 -22.41 -18.52 -3.93
C ALA A 112 -23.09 -17.17 -4.14
N GLY A 113 -22.37 -16.12 -4.58
CA GLY A 113 -22.89 -14.77 -4.80
C GLY A 113 -24.04 -14.72 -5.81
N GLY A 114 -24.00 -15.56 -6.86
CA GLY A 114 -25.06 -15.68 -7.85
C GLY A 114 -26.40 -16.20 -7.29
N TYR A 115 -26.37 -16.88 -6.16
CA TYR A 115 -27.54 -17.46 -5.49
C TYR A 115 -28.01 -16.66 -4.28
N ALA A 116 -27.36 -15.51 -3.99
CA ALA A 116 -27.73 -14.70 -2.83
C ALA A 116 -29.16 -14.16 -2.96
N ASP A 117 -29.97 -14.39 -1.93
CA ASP A 117 -31.37 -14.02 -1.83
C ASP A 117 -31.71 -13.19 -0.58
N SER A 118 -30.78 -13.12 0.35
CA SER A 118 -30.98 -12.47 1.64
C SER A 118 -29.81 -11.59 2.07
N THR A 119 -30.08 -10.56 2.84
CA THR A 119 -29.08 -9.66 3.41
C THR A 119 -28.07 -10.39 4.29
N SER A 120 -28.52 -11.41 5.05
CA SER A 120 -27.64 -12.21 5.90
C SER A 120 -26.64 -13.03 5.10
N LEU A 121 -27.09 -13.66 4.00
CA LEU A 121 -26.20 -14.42 3.10
C LEU A 121 -25.19 -13.49 2.45
N VAL A 122 -25.61 -12.31 1.97
CA VAL A 122 -24.68 -11.28 1.45
C VAL A 122 -23.63 -10.91 2.49
N GLY A 123 -24.03 -10.69 3.73
CA GLY A 123 -23.08 -10.40 4.82
C GLY A 123 -22.05 -11.51 5.01
N VAL A 124 -22.47 -12.77 5.02
CA VAL A 124 -21.55 -13.93 5.12
C VAL A 124 -20.59 -13.97 3.93
N LEU A 125 -21.09 -13.81 2.71
CA LEU A 125 -20.25 -13.84 1.49
C LEU A 125 -19.24 -12.70 1.49
N ARG A 126 -19.62 -11.50 1.94
CA ARG A 126 -18.70 -10.36 2.05
C ARG A 126 -17.65 -10.56 3.14
N VAL A 127 -18.00 -11.21 4.25
CA VAL A 127 -17.01 -11.63 5.25
C VAL A 127 -16.03 -12.67 4.65
N LEU A 128 -16.51 -13.64 3.88
CA LEU A 128 -15.63 -14.61 3.20
C LEU A 128 -14.67 -13.93 2.22
N HIS A 129 -15.15 -12.97 1.42
CA HIS A 129 -14.30 -12.14 0.57
C HIS A 129 -13.24 -11.40 1.39
N GLY A 130 -13.63 -10.75 2.48
CA GLY A 130 -12.71 -10.01 3.36
C GLY A 130 -11.67 -10.91 4.02
N VAL A 131 -12.08 -12.10 4.49
CA VAL A 131 -11.13 -13.10 5.05
C VAL A 131 -10.19 -13.60 3.95
N GLY A 132 -10.71 -13.89 2.76
CA GLY A 132 -9.90 -14.29 1.60
C GLY A 132 -8.84 -13.25 1.27
N ALA A 133 -9.24 -11.96 1.12
CA ALA A 133 -8.33 -10.83 0.91
C ALA A 133 -7.27 -10.72 2.00
N GLY A 134 -7.72 -10.82 3.26
CA GLY A 134 -6.85 -10.74 4.43
C GLY A 134 -5.83 -11.87 4.54
N LEU A 135 -6.09 -13.05 3.95
CA LEU A 135 -5.13 -14.15 3.84
C LEU A 135 -4.17 -13.97 2.67
N VAL A 136 -4.70 -13.60 1.48
CA VAL A 136 -3.95 -13.53 0.22
C VAL A 136 -2.89 -12.42 0.27
N VAL A 137 -3.22 -11.23 0.78
CA VAL A 137 -2.30 -10.08 0.74
C VAL A 137 -1.01 -10.32 1.56
N PRO A 138 -1.04 -10.74 2.85
CA PRO A 138 0.19 -11.07 3.57
C PRO A 138 0.92 -12.30 3.02
N ALA A 139 0.18 -13.27 2.48
CA ALA A 139 0.78 -14.48 1.92
C ALA A 139 1.53 -14.18 0.61
N THR A 140 0.99 -13.33 -0.29
CA THR A 140 1.71 -12.87 -1.50
C THR A 140 2.93 -12.05 -1.14
N LEU A 141 2.84 -11.15 -0.15
CA LEU A 141 3.99 -10.40 0.36
C LEU A 141 5.10 -11.33 0.82
N ALA A 142 4.77 -12.32 1.65
CA ALA A 142 5.75 -13.27 2.15
C ALA A 142 6.35 -14.14 1.04
N ALA A 143 5.55 -14.56 0.05
CA ALA A 143 6.02 -15.32 -1.10
C ALA A 143 7.08 -14.55 -1.91
N VAL A 144 6.85 -13.27 -2.19
CA VAL A 144 7.80 -12.44 -2.96
C VAL A 144 9.02 -12.04 -2.15
N TRP A 145 8.91 -12.00 -0.79
CA TRP A 145 10.00 -11.59 0.07
C TRP A 145 11.20 -12.54 0.01
N GLU A 146 10.95 -13.81 -0.19
CA GLU A 146 11.97 -14.85 -0.34
C GLU A 146 12.62 -14.85 -1.73
N ARG A 147 12.15 -13.98 -2.65
CA ARG A 147 12.53 -13.96 -4.06
C ARG A 147 13.30 -12.70 -4.45
N SER A 148 13.40 -12.46 -5.75
CA SER A 148 14.18 -11.35 -6.33
C SER A 148 13.65 -9.98 -5.87
N PRO A 149 14.53 -8.96 -5.78
CA PRO A 149 14.12 -7.58 -5.50
C PRO A 149 13.10 -7.04 -6.51
N PHE A 150 13.15 -7.53 -7.76
CA PHE A 150 12.17 -7.19 -8.80
C PHE A 150 10.75 -7.59 -8.42
N LEU A 151 10.54 -8.81 -7.89
CA LEU A 151 9.21 -9.26 -7.47
C LEU A 151 8.67 -8.46 -6.28
N ARG A 152 9.54 -8.00 -5.37
CA ARG A 152 9.14 -7.10 -4.27
C ARG A 152 8.69 -5.74 -4.81
N ALA A 153 9.44 -5.16 -5.75
CA ALA A 153 9.07 -3.91 -6.41
C ALA A 153 7.76 -4.06 -7.19
N LEU A 154 7.60 -5.16 -7.93
CA LEU A 154 6.36 -5.49 -8.65
C LEU A 154 5.17 -5.59 -7.69
N TRP A 155 5.33 -6.25 -6.54
CA TRP A 155 4.29 -6.36 -5.53
C TRP A 155 3.83 -4.98 -5.02
N CYS A 156 4.78 -4.09 -4.69
CA CYS A 156 4.47 -2.72 -4.26
C CYS A 156 3.76 -1.91 -5.36
N ALA A 157 4.20 -2.04 -6.61
CA ALA A 157 3.59 -1.36 -7.74
C ALA A 157 2.17 -1.84 -8.01
N VAL A 158 1.97 -3.17 -8.03
CA VAL A 158 0.64 -3.77 -8.24
C VAL A 158 -0.30 -3.40 -7.09
N LEU A 159 0.19 -3.37 -5.84
CA LEU A 159 -0.61 -2.89 -4.72
C LEU A 159 -1.03 -1.43 -4.92
N ALA A 160 -0.09 -0.53 -5.25
CA ALA A 160 -0.39 0.88 -5.47
C ALA A 160 -1.40 1.09 -6.62
N ALA A 161 -1.20 0.39 -7.75
CA ALA A 161 -2.12 0.43 -8.88
C ALA A 161 -3.51 -0.14 -8.52
N SER A 162 -3.56 -1.23 -7.74
CA SER A 162 -4.81 -1.83 -7.27
C SER A 162 -5.59 -0.91 -6.36
N LEU A 163 -4.90 -0.20 -5.45
CA LEU A 163 -5.54 0.79 -4.57
C LEU A 163 -6.16 1.95 -5.36
N LEU A 164 -5.45 2.40 -6.40
CA LEU A 164 -5.94 3.48 -7.24
C LEU A 164 -7.16 3.06 -8.07
N ALA A 165 -7.11 1.87 -8.68
CA ALA A 165 -8.13 1.39 -9.60
C ALA A 165 -9.28 0.64 -8.92
N ALA A 166 -9.21 0.35 -7.62
CA ALA A 166 -10.14 -0.53 -6.91
C ALA A 166 -11.62 -0.15 -7.09
N GLN A 167 -11.94 1.13 -6.91
CA GLN A 167 -13.32 1.62 -7.04
C GLN A 167 -13.82 1.51 -8.48
N ALA A 168 -13.00 1.93 -9.46
CA ALA A 168 -13.34 1.84 -10.86
C ALA A 168 -13.51 0.38 -11.32
N LEU A 169 -12.61 -0.51 -10.90
CA LEU A 169 -12.72 -1.95 -11.15
C LEU A 169 -13.97 -2.55 -10.49
N ALA A 170 -14.33 -2.11 -9.28
CA ALA A 170 -15.53 -2.62 -8.61
C ALA A 170 -16.82 -2.15 -9.30
N LEU A 171 -16.80 -0.98 -9.94
CA LEU A 171 -17.95 -0.39 -10.65
C LEU A 171 -18.07 -0.88 -12.10
N TRP A 172 -16.96 -1.26 -12.73
CA TRP A 172 -16.95 -1.69 -14.13
C TRP A 172 -17.98 -2.76 -14.51
N PRO A 173 -18.13 -3.87 -13.77
CA PRO A 173 -19.12 -4.89 -14.11
C PRO A 173 -20.57 -4.42 -13.86
N LEU A 174 -20.76 -3.29 -13.17
CA LEU A 174 -22.07 -2.78 -12.79
C LEU A 174 -22.65 -1.81 -13.82
N ASP A 175 -21.86 -1.32 -14.76
CA ASP A 175 -22.28 -0.36 -15.78
C ASP A 175 -23.43 -0.92 -16.67
N GLU A 176 -23.38 -2.22 -16.98
CA GLU A 176 -24.40 -2.92 -17.76
C GLU A 176 -25.17 -3.98 -16.93
N ALA A 177 -25.09 -3.90 -15.60
CA ALA A 177 -25.64 -4.95 -14.75
C ALA A 177 -27.17 -4.97 -14.81
N ARG A 178 -27.73 -6.17 -15.06
CA ARG A 178 -29.16 -6.45 -15.01
C ARG A 178 -29.62 -7.06 -13.68
N SER A 179 -28.67 -7.33 -12.79
CA SER A 179 -28.93 -7.90 -11.47
C SER A 179 -27.96 -7.32 -10.43
N TRP A 180 -28.48 -6.99 -9.26
CA TRP A 180 -27.66 -6.53 -8.14
C TRP A 180 -26.62 -7.58 -7.68
N ARG A 181 -26.85 -8.87 -7.99
CA ARG A 181 -25.91 -9.96 -7.63
C ARG A 181 -24.55 -9.83 -8.30
N VAL A 182 -24.45 -9.10 -9.41
CA VAL A 182 -23.17 -8.84 -10.09
C VAL A 182 -22.20 -8.11 -9.14
N ALA A 183 -22.71 -7.30 -8.22
CA ALA A 183 -21.89 -6.63 -7.21
C ALA A 183 -21.19 -7.60 -6.23
N LEU A 184 -21.67 -8.85 -6.11
CA LEU A 184 -21.10 -9.88 -5.24
C LEU A 184 -20.03 -10.73 -5.93
N GLN A 185 -19.98 -10.74 -7.26
CA GLN A 185 -19.09 -11.58 -8.06
C GLN A 185 -18.53 -10.80 -9.26
N PRO A 186 -17.78 -9.72 -9.03
CA PRO A 186 -17.38 -8.84 -10.12
C PRO A 186 -16.47 -9.53 -11.14
N TYR A 187 -15.63 -10.48 -10.73
CA TYR A 187 -14.61 -11.10 -11.57
C TYR A 187 -14.42 -12.61 -11.33
N PRO A 188 -15.46 -13.47 -11.46
CA PRO A 188 -15.36 -14.90 -11.12
C PRO A 188 -14.35 -15.64 -12.01
N MET A 189 -14.17 -15.23 -13.26
CA MET A 189 -13.16 -15.82 -14.17
C MET A 189 -11.73 -15.53 -13.69
N LEU A 190 -11.45 -14.30 -13.23
CA LEU A 190 -10.14 -13.97 -12.70
C LEU A 190 -9.84 -14.70 -11.38
N THR A 191 -10.86 -14.92 -10.55
CA THR A 191 -10.74 -15.76 -9.34
C THR A 191 -10.35 -17.19 -9.72
N GLY A 192 -10.95 -17.75 -10.78
CA GLY A 192 -10.56 -19.06 -11.32
C GLY A 192 -9.10 -19.09 -11.80
N VAL A 193 -8.68 -18.08 -12.57
CA VAL A 193 -7.28 -17.95 -13.03
C VAL A 193 -6.32 -17.85 -11.85
N ALA A 194 -6.65 -17.01 -10.84
CA ALA A 194 -5.84 -16.84 -9.63
C ALA A 194 -5.69 -18.18 -8.88
N LEU A 195 -6.76 -18.95 -8.76
CA LEU A 195 -6.74 -20.25 -8.09
C LEU A 195 -5.85 -21.26 -8.83
N VAL A 196 -5.92 -21.31 -10.17
CA VAL A 196 -5.02 -22.14 -11.00
C VAL A 196 -3.56 -21.73 -10.82
N LEU A 197 -3.26 -20.42 -10.85
CA LEU A 197 -1.91 -19.91 -10.61
C LEU A 197 -1.41 -20.24 -9.20
N ALA A 198 -2.27 -20.16 -8.17
CA ALA A 198 -1.91 -20.54 -6.82
C ALA A 198 -1.65 -22.04 -6.68
N ALA A 199 -2.42 -22.89 -7.35
CA ALA A 199 -2.18 -24.32 -7.40
C ALA A 199 -0.86 -24.64 -8.12
N ALA A 200 -0.58 -23.98 -9.26
CA ALA A 200 0.69 -24.11 -9.97
C ALA A 200 1.88 -23.66 -9.07
N TYR A 201 1.76 -22.51 -8.40
CA TYR A 201 2.77 -22.04 -7.44
C TYR A 201 2.99 -23.06 -6.32
N PHE A 202 1.92 -23.62 -5.77
CA PHE A 202 1.98 -24.63 -4.71
C PHE A 202 2.75 -25.89 -5.17
N VAL A 203 2.44 -26.42 -6.36
CA VAL A 203 3.11 -27.59 -6.93
C VAL A 203 4.59 -27.32 -7.22
N LEU A 204 4.89 -26.16 -7.84
CA LEU A 204 6.28 -25.78 -8.13
C LEU A 204 7.09 -25.62 -6.84
N ARG A 205 6.49 -25.05 -5.80
CA ARG A 205 7.14 -24.90 -4.48
C ARG A 205 7.43 -26.25 -3.83
N LEU A 206 6.51 -27.20 -3.90
CA LEU A 206 6.73 -28.55 -3.39
C LEU A 206 7.89 -29.26 -4.10
N ARG A 207 7.99 -29.09 -5.43
CA ARG A 207 9.11 -29.63 -6.22
C ARG A 207 10.44 -29.01 -5.83
N ASP A 208 10.49 -27.69 -5.65
CA ASP A 208 11.70 -26.96 -5.25
C ASP A 208 12.17 -27.39 -3.83
N ASP A 209 11.22 -27.54 -2.88
CA ASP A 209 11.50 -28.03 -1.52
C ASP A 209 11.97 -29.49 -1.51
N GLY A 210 11.46 -30.33 -2.41
CA GLY A 210 11.88 -31.73 -2.60
C GLY A 210 13.30 -31.83 -3.16
N ALA A 211 13.63 -31.01 -4.16
CA ALA A 211 14.96 -30.99 -4.79
C ALA A 211 16.06 -30.48 -3.85
N ARG A 212 15.70 -29.67 -2.83
CA ARG A 212 16.65 -29.14 -1.84
C ARG A 212 16.91 -30.06 -0.66
N ARG A 213 16.16 -31.15 -0.50
CA ARG A 213 16.49 -32.19 0.49
C ARG A 213 17.67 -32.97 -0.05
N PRO A 214 18.89 -32.81 0.47
CA PRO A 214 19.99 -33.65 0.03
C PRO A 214 19.65 -35.09 0.38
N ASP A 215 19.88 -36.02 -0.57
CA ASP A 215 19.78 -37.48 -0.39
C ASP A 215 20.71 -38.01 0.74
N GLY A 216 21.49 -37.11 1.37
CA GLY A 216 22.40 -37.41 2.46
C GLY A 216 21.77 -37.69 3.84
N ALA A 217 20.43 -37.62 3.97
CA ALA A 217 19.77 -38.00 5.24
C ALA A 217 19.36 -39.48 5.29
N ARG A 218 19.64 -40.26 4.24
CA ARG A 218 19.76 -41.71 4.41
C ARG A 218 21.13 -41.97 5.05
N ALA A 219 21.25 -41.69 6.35
CA ALA A 219 22.27 -42.35 7.16
C ALA A 219 22.05 -43.84 6.92
N PRO A 220 23.09 -44.57 6.50
CA PRO A 220 22.96 -46.02 6.38
C PRO A 220 22.71 -46.55 7.78
N ASP A 221 21.46 -46.91 8.06
CA ASP A 221 21.03 -47.64 9.27
C ASP A 221 21.68 -49.05 9.32
N ASP A 222 22.50 -49.37 8.33
CA ASP A 222 23.14 -50.69 8.18
C ASP A 222 24.47 -50.85 8.95
N ALA A 223 24.86 -49.89 9.80
CA ALA A 223 26.10 -50.03 10.61
C ALA A 223 25.82 -50.37 12.07
N ARG A 224 24.57 -50.76 12.45
CA ARG A 224 24.34 -51.43 13.73
C ARG A 224 24.58 -52.92 13.55
N LYS A 225 25.86 -53.34 13.40
CA LYS A 225 26.27 -54.71 13.69
C LYS A 225 25.94 -55.00 15.15
N PRO A 226 25.18 -56.05 15.42
CA PRO A 226 25.10 -56.60 16.77
C PRO A 226 26.39 -57.37 17.07
N GLY A 227 27.45 -56.64 17.45
CA GLY A 227 28.67 -57.23 17.98
C GLY A 227 28.50 -57.53 19.44
N GLY A 228 28.38 -58.81 19.71
CA GLY A 228 28.20 -59.39 21.02
C GLY A 228 29.27 -59.06 22.04
N GLY A 229 28.86 -59.14 23.22
CA GLY A 229 29.45 -59.48 24.50
C GLY A 229 30.91 -59.16 24.74
N GLN A 230 31.14 -58.45 25.78
CA GLN A 230 32.03 -58.97 26.85
C GLN A 230 31.88 -58.09 28.09
N GLU A 231 31.24 -58.69 29.07
CA GLU A 231 31.43 -58.35 30.48
C GLU A 231 32.87 -58.52 30.87
N THR A 232 33.49 -57.48 31.39
CA THR A 232 34.53 -57.67 32.43
C THR A 232 34.52 -56.47 33.34
N GLY A 233 34.32 -56.72 34.58
CA GLY A 233 34.37 -55.83 35.71
C GLY A 233 35.72 -55.19 35.90
N GLY A 234 35.73 -54.03 36.50
CA GLY A 234 36.91 -53.33 36.92
C GLY A 234 36.57 -52.02 37.58
N GLY A 235 36.46 -52.07 38.92
CA GLY A 235 36.34 -50.89 39.76
C GLY A 235 37.53 -49.96 39.59
N GLY A 236 37.33 -48.69 39.61
CA GLY A 236 38.35 -47.66 39.54
C GLY A 236 37.79 -46.30 40.00
N ARG A 237 37.94 -46.09 41.26
CA ARG A 237 38.06 -44.84 42.03
C ARG A 237 38.23 -43.56 41.17
N GLY A 238 37.41 -42.59 41.55
CA GLY A 238 37.70 -41.19 41.83
C GLY A 238 38.82 -40.50 41.03
N HIS A 239 38.42 -39.65 40.10
CA HIS A 239 39.25 -38.51 39.76
C HIS A 239 38.28 -37.33 39.64
N ASP A 240 38.24 -36.53 40.71
CA ASP A 240 37.81 -35.14 40.72
C ASP A 240 38.75 -34.37 39.75
N GLY A 241 38.39 -34.37 38.47
CA GLY A 241 38.97 -33.52 37.46
C GLY A 241 38.23 -32.21 37.42
N GLY A 242 38.74 -31.22 38.12
CA GLY A 242 38.24 -29.85 38.09
C GLY A 242 38.02 -29.41 36.64
N ARG A 243 36.81 -29.24 36.29
CA ARG A 243 36.40 -28.54 35.09
C ARG A 243 36.76 -27.08 35.31
N GLU A 244 37.98 -26.71 34.92
CA GLU A 244 38.35 -25.30 34.75
C GLU A 244 37.33 -24.65 33.85
N THR A 245 36.44 -23.87 34.46
CA THR A 245 35.52 -22.97 33.80
C THR A 245 36.37 -21.93 33.11
N GLU A 246 36.57 -22.05 31.79
CA GLU A 246 37.17 -20.98 30.97
C GLU A 246 36.39 -19.69 31.26
N PRO A 247 37.05 -18.67 31.87
CA PRO A 247 36.40 -17.40 32.13
C PRO A 247 36.38 -16.58 30.85
N GLY A 248 35.21 -16.33 30.31
CA GLY A 248 34.98 -15.10 29.54
C GLY A 248 35.02 -15.19 28.03
N GLY A 249 34.46 -16.23 27.43
CA GLY A 249 33.90 -16.03 26.08
C GLY A 249 32.72 -15.07 26.18
N PRO A 250 32.66 -13.96 25.40
CA PRO A 250 31.48 -13.09 25.42
C PRO A 250 30.26 -13.97 25.17
N ALA A 251 29.39 -14.07 26.19
CA ALA A 251 28.13 -14.78 26.08
C ALA A 251 27.45 -14.28 24.80
N ARG A 252 27.45 -15.10 23.74
CA ARG A 252 26.62 -14.83 22.57
C ARG A 252 25.25 -14.51 23.11
N PRO A 253 24.74 -13.28 22.94
CA PRO A 253 23.42 -12.97 23.39
C PRO A 253 22.53 -14.04 22.78
N ALA A 254 21.89 -14.84 23.65
CA ALA A 254 20.90 -15.80 23.24
C ALA A 254 20.01 -15.06 22.25
N ALA A 255 20.02 -15.48 20.99
CA ALA A 255 19.23 -14.90 19.93
C ALA A 255 17.76 -15.15 20.33
N GLY A 256 17.32 -14.37 21.31
CA GLY A 256 15.94 -14.30 21.74
C GLY A 256 15.12 -14.06 20.51
N ALA A 257 14.25 -14.98 20.16
CA ALA A 257 13.45 -14.99 18.95
C ALA A 257 12.80 -13.60 18.73
N PRO A 258 13.45 -12.68 17.95
CA PRO A 258 13.03 -11.28 17.92
C PRO A 258 11.76 -11.19 17.10
N GLY A 259 10.73 -10.59 17.67
CA GLY A 259 9.61 -10.06 16.90
C GLY A 259 8.39 -10.95 16.75
N ARG A 260 8.21 -12.02 17.53
CA ARG A 260 6.97 -12.84 17.48
C ARG A 260 5.71 -12.09 17.92
N GLY A 261 5.84 -11.05 18.75
CA GLY A 261 4.71 -10.31 19.32
C GLY A 261 4.21 -9.12 18.50
N ARG A 262 5.00 -8.58 17.56
CA ARG A 262 4.65 -7.34 16.85
C ARG A 262 3.33 -7.36 16.07
N PRO A 263 3.04 -8.36 15.22
CA PRO A 263 1.74 -8.38 14.52
C PRO A 263 0.55 -8.56 15.46
N LEU A 264 0.76 -9.21 16.63
CA LEU A 264 -0.30 -9.39 17.63
C LEU A 264 -0.72 -8.03 18.23
N MET A 265 0.21 -7.10 18.41
CA MET A 265 -0.11 -5.75 18.89
C MET A 265 -1.05 -5.00 17.93
N ALA A 266 -1.03 -5.31 16.63
CA ALA A 266 -1.92 -4.70 15.65
C ALA A 266 -3.35 -5.29 15.68
N VAL A 267 -3.57 -6.48 16.25
CA VAL A 267 -4.89 -7.14 16.28
C VAL A 267 -5.89 -6.33 17.09
N VAL A 268 -5.50 -5.83 18.27
CA VAL A 268 -6.41 -5.10 19.16
C VAL A 268 -6.88 -3.78 18.54
N PRO A 269 -5.99 -2.87 18.05
CA PRO A 269 -6.45 -1.68 17.33
C PRO A 269 -7.24 -2.02 16.07
N ALA A 270 -6.85 -3.04 15.31
CA ALA A 270 -7.59 -3.48 14.14
C ALA A 270 -9.02 -3.89 14.49
N ALA A 271 -9.21 -4.65 15.57
CA ALA A 271 -10.52 -5.04 16.07
C ALA A 271 -11.34 -3.82 16.54
N GLY A 272 -10.72 -2.89 17.26
CA GLY A 272 -11.36 -1.65 17.68
C GLY A 272 -11.84 -0.81 16.49
N ILE A 273 -10.98 -0.61 15.49
CA ILE A 273 -11.30 0.15 14.27
C ILE A 273 -12.39 -0.55 13.45
N ALA A 274 -12.34 -1.88 13.33
CA ALA A 274 -13.38 -2.65 12.65
C ALA A 274 -14.73 -2.54 13.38
N ALA A 275 -14.74 -2.60 14.72
CA ALA A 275 -15.93 -2.39 15.51
C ALA A 275 -16.48 -0.96 15.36
N LEU A 276 -15.63 0.07 15.36
CA LEU A 276 -16.01 1.46 15.10
C LEU A 276 -16.63 1.61 13.71
N ALA A 277 -16.05 0.98 12.69
CA ALA A 277 -16.59 1.03 11.33
C ALA A 277 -17.94 0.33 11.22
N LEU A 278 -18.16 -0.78 11.92
CA LEU A 278 -19.47 -1.42 12.01
C LEU A 278 -20.46 -0.51 12.75
N GLY A 279 -20.04 0.08 13.87
CA GLY A 279 -20.86 1.04 14.62
C GLY A 279 -21.27 2.26 13.80
N SER A 280 -20.37 2.77 12.94
CA SER A 280 -20.64 3.93 12.10
C SER A 280 -21.72 3.71 11.04
N THR A 281 -22.12 2.46 10.77
CA THR A 281 -23.27 2.16 9.90
C THR A 281 -24.62 2.45 10.56
N TYR A 282 -24.62 2.77 11.87
CA TYR A 282 -25.77 3.20 12.65
C TYR A 282 -25.62 4.71 12.86
N ASP A 283 -26.55 5.49 12.50
CA ASP A 283 -26.79 6.95 12.53
C ASP A 283 -25.87 7.80 13.46
N TRP A 284 -24.57 7.62 13.33
CA TRP A 284 -23.59 8.39 14.09
C TRP A 284 -23.52 9.83 13.58
N SER A 285 -23.36 10.77 14.50
CA SER A 285 -23.13 12.16 14.10
C SER A 285 -21.78 12.28 13.38
N PRO A 286 -21.65 13.15 12.36
CA PRO A 286 -20.38 13.36 11.66
C PRO A 286 -19.24 13.75 12.59
N GLY A 287 -19.51 14.51 13.65
CA GLY A 287 -18.51 14.85 14.66
C GLY A 287 -17.95 13.62 15.37
N LEU A 288 -18.81 12.64 15.69
CA LEU A 288 -18.39 11.38 16.30
C LEU A 288 -17.53 10.55 15.32
N LEU A 289 -17.93 10.49 14.04
CA LEU A 289 -17.15 9.81 13.00
C LEU A 289 -15.75 10.42 12.85
N LEU A 290 -15.65 11.74 12.75
CA LEU A 290 -14.39 12.46 12.65
C LEU A 290 -13.51 12.22 13.86
N THR A 291 -14.08 12.27 15.07
CA THR A 291 -13.35 12.03 16.31
C THR A 291 -12.83 10.59 16.38
N ALA A 292 -13.69 9.61 16.10
CA ALA A 292 -13.33 8.20 16.09
C ALA A 292 -12.24 7.88 15.06
N ALA A 293 -12.36 8.42 13.83
CA ALA A 293 -11.37 8.26 12.78
C ALA A 293 -10.03 8.88 13.15
N THR A 294 -10.04 10.11 13.68
CA THR A 294 -8.82 10.81 14.12
C THR A 294 -8.12 10.05 15.25
N LEU A 295 -8.86 9.61 16.27
CA LEU A 295 -8.31 8.81 17.36
C LEU A 295 -7.74 7.47 16.85
N SER A 296 -8.40 6.84 15.88
CA SER A 296 -7.92 5.61 15.24
C SER A 296 -6.58 5.84 14.54
N ILE A 297 -6.46 6.91 13.76
CA ILE A 297 -5.21 7.27 13.06
C ILE A 297 -4.10 7.55 14.07
N VAL A 298 -4.37 8.36 15.11
CA VAL A 298 -3.40 8.67 16.18
C VAL A 298 -2.96 7.39 16.92
N ALA A 299 -3.89 6.48 17.24
CA ALA A 299 -3.58 5.21 17.87
C ALA A 299 -2.70 4.32 16.99
N LEU A 300 -2.95 4.27 15.66
CA LEU A 300 -2.11 3.52 14.73
C LEU A 300 -0.70 4.11 14.61
N PHE A 301 -0.55 5.44 14.58
CA PHE A 301 0.76 6.11 14.64
C PHE A 301 1.47 5.86 15.98
N GLY A 302 0.73 5.90 17.08
CA GLY A 302 1.23 5.54 18.40
C GLY A 302 1.76 4.10 18.45
N LEU A 303 1.01 3.16 17.88
CA LEU A 303 1.42 1.76 17.80
C LEU A 303 2.66 1.57 16.91
N ALA A 304 2.72 2.23 15.75
CA ALA A 304 3.89 2.24 14.88
C ALA A 304 5.12 2.78 15.62
N SER A 305 4.94 3.82 16.48
CA SER A 305 6.00 4.36 17.32
C SER A 305 6.46 3.39 18.41
N ALA A 306 5.51 2.76 19.11
CA ALA A 306 5.78 1.86 20.23
C ALA A 306 6.47 0.55 19.80
N SER A 307 6.28 0.12 18.55
CA SER A 307 6.85 -1.12 18.01
C SER A 307 8.39 -1.18 18.04
N VAL A 308 9.07 -0.07 18.33
CA VAL A 308 10.52 0.12 18.29
C VAL A 308 11.19 -0.12 19.64
N SER A 309 10.44 -0.14 20.71
CA SER A 309 10.97 -0.42 22.05
C SER A 309 11.60 -1.82 22.17
N VAL A 310 11.59 -2.61 21.07
CA VAL A 310 12.19 -3.93 20.99
C VAL A 310 13.60 -3.82 20.39
N PRO A 311 14.64 -4.43 20.99
CA PRO A 311 16.02 -4.42 20.49
C PRO A 311 16.10 -4.79 19.00
N GLY A 312 16.81 -4.00 18.19
CA GLY A 312 16.89 -4.15 16.73
C GLY A 312 15.74 -3.53 15.95
N GLY A 313 14.92 -2.67 16.58
CA GLY A 313 13.70 -2.12 16.00
C GLY A 313 13.78 -0.75 15.35
N ALA A 314 14.92 -0.07 15.38
CA ALA A 314 15.07 1.30 14.85
C ALA A 314 14.69 1.40 13.35
N ASP A 315 14.97 0.36 12.57
CA ASP A 315 14.76 0.33 11.11
C ASP A 315 13.29 0.12 10.70
N GLY A 316 12.39 -0.17 11.65
CA GLY A 316 10.99 -0.50 11.36
C GLY A 316 9.99 0.67 11.40
N ARG A 317 10.36 1.86 11.92
CA ARG A 317 9.42 3.00 12.09
C ARG A 317 9.04 3.64 10.76
N VAL A 318 10.03 4.01 9.98
CA VAL A 318 9.80 4.72 8.72
C VAL A 318 8.90 3.91 7.78
N PRO A 319 9.17 2.59 7.53
CA PRO A 319 8.26 1.78 6.74
C PRO A 319 6.85 1.69 7.33
N ALA A 320 6.70 1.58 8.65
CA ALA A 320 5.39 1.50 9.28
C ALA A 320 4.57 2.78 9.07
N TYR A 321 5.18 3.96 9.26
CA TYR A 321 4.52 5.24 9.01
C TYR A 321 4.16 5.45 7.53
N THR A 322 5.11 5.16 6.63
CA THR A 322 4.90 5.29 5.19
C THR A 322 3.76 4.40 4.71
N VAL A 323 3.77 3.12 5.10
CA VAL A 323 2.74 2.16 4.71
C VAL A 323 1.38 2.54 5.30
N LEU A 324 1.34 2.97 6.57
CA LEU A 324 0.12 3.43 7.22
C LEU A 324 -0.50 4.63 6.50
N VAL A 325 0.28 5.69 6.23
CA VAL A 325 -0.26 6.90 5.59
C VAL A 325 -0.70 6.64 4.16
N MET A 326 0.00 5.77 3.42
CA MET A 326 -0.46 5.33 2.09
C MET A 326 -1.81 4.63 2.16
N GLY A 327 -2.03 3.80 3.18
CA GLY A 327 -3.33 3.18 3.43
C GLY A 327 -4.42 4.21 3.72
N VAL A 328 -4.15 5.16 4.62
CA VAL A 328 -5.12 6.21 5.00
C VAL A 328 -5.53 7.07 3.82
N VAL A 329 -4.60 7.39 2.89
CA VAL A 329 -4.82 8.44 1.89
C VAL A 329 -5.17 7.89 0.51
N VAL A 330 -4.41 6.90 -0.02
CA VAL A 330 -4.47 6.57 -1.46
C VAL A 330 -5.82 5.97 -1.88
N LEU A 331 -6.26 4.90 -1.22
CA LEU A 331 -7.52 4.24 -1.60
C LEU A 331 -8.76 5.11 -1.34
N PRO A 332 -8.90 5.78 -0.17
CA PRO A 332 -10.03 6.69 0.05
C PRO A 332 -10.07 7.85 -0.95
N THR A 333 -8.90 8.43 -1.31
CA THR A 333 -8.85 9.49 -2.34
C THR A 333 -9.27 8.96 -3.70
N ALA A 334 -8.71 7.82 -4.13
CA ALA A 334 -9.06 7.22 -5.41
C ALA A 334 -10.55 6.87 -5.51
N ALA A 335 -11.15 6.38 -4.42
CA ALA A 335 -12.58 6.09 -4.35
C ALA A 335 -13.42 7.36 -4.48
N GLN A 336 -13.06 8.44 -3.78
CA GLN A 336 -13.79 9.72 -3.87
C GLN A 336 -13.66 10.36 -5.25
N VAL A 337 -12.45 10.41 -5.83
CA VAL A 337 -12.22 10.88 -7.21
C VAL A 337 -13.08 10.09 -8.19
N THR A 338 -13.04 8.75 -8.12
CA THR A 338 -13.83 7.91 -9.01
C THR A 338 -15.33 8.17 -8.85
N ASN A 339 -15.81 8.33 -7.62
CA ASN A 339 -17.22 8.62 -7.36
C ASN A 339 -17.64 9.98 -7.92
N VAL A 340 -16.85 11.04 -7.74
CA VAL A 340 -17.13 12.38 -8.28
C VAL A 340 -17.19 12.34 -9.81
N GLU A 341 -16.20 11.72 -10.45
CA GLU A 341 -16.11 11.65 -11.91
C GLU A 341 -17.20 10.76 -12.56
N LEU A 342 -17.76 9.80 -11.81
CA LEU A 342 -18.82 8.90 -12.29
C LEU A 342 -20.24 9.37 -11.94
N SER A 343 -20.39 10.32 -10.99
CA SER A 343 -21.72 10.68 -10.45
C SER A 343 -22.59 11.53 -11.39
N GLY A 344 -22.25 11.63 -12.67
CA GLY A 344 -22.99 12.44 -13.65
C GLY A 344 -22.76 13.95 -13.52
N LEU A 345 -21.71 14.35 -12.79
CA LEU A 345 -21.29 15.73 -12.55
C LEU A 345 -20.48 16.32 -13.73
N GLY A 346 -20.62 15.73 -14.92
CA GLY A 346 -19.88 16.16 -16.11
C GLY A 346 -18.53 15.45 -16.33
N GLY A 347 -18.22 14.43 -15.53
CA GLY A 347 -17.02 13.61 -15.72
C GLY A 347 -17.05 12.71 -16.97
N PRO A 348 -15.90 12.14 -17.39
CA PRO A 348 -15.77 11.39 -18.65
C PRO A 348 -16.45 10.02 -18.65
N GLY A 349 -17.07 9.63 -17.53
CA GLY A 349 -17.62 8.30 -17.34
C GLY A 349 -16.53 7.23 -17.16
N LEU A 350 -16.95 5.99 -16.86
CA LEU A 350 -16.03 4.91 -16.55
C LEU A 350 -15.12 4.54 -17.73
N SER A 351 -15.66 4.54 -18.95
CA SER A 351 -14.90 4.26 -20.18
C SER A 351 -13.81 5.29 -20.44
N GLY A 352 -14.06 6.57 -20.13
CA GLY A 352 -13.08 7.66 -20.24
C GLY A 352 -11.97 7.63 -19.19
N LEU A 353 -12.19 6.96 -18.05
CA LEU A 353 -11.20 6.84 -16.97
C LEU A 353 -10.15 5.75 -17.22
N TRP A 354 -10.46 4.69 -17.97
CA TRP A 354 -9.57 3.54 -18.15
C TRP A 354 -8.18 3.88 -18.67
N PRO A 355 -8.02 4.75 -19.71
CA PRO A 355 -6.69 5.10 -20.19
C PRO A 355 -5.82 5.71 -19.08
N ALA A 356 -6.41 6.55 -18.22
CA ALA A 356 -5.72 7.19 -17.11
C ALA A 356 -5.26 6.16 -16.07
N PHE A 357 -6.10 5.19 -15.70
CA PHE A 357 -5.71 4.10 -14.78
C PHE A 357 -4.62 3.19 -15.36
N VAL A 358 -4.69 2.85 -16.65
CA VAL A 358 -3.66 2.03 -17.30
C VAL A 358 -2.33 2.76 -17.34
N ILE A 359 -2.31 4.03 -17.73
CA ILE A 359 -1.09 4.85 -17.76
C ILE A 359 -0.52 4.97 -16.34
N ALA A 360 -1.34 5.27 -15.35
CA ALA A 360 -0.92 5.37 -13.96
C ALA A 360 -0.35 4.04 -13.43
N GLY A 361 -0.97 2.91 -13.75
CA GLY A 361 -0.50 1.58 -13.37
C GLY A 361 0.85 1.24 -14.00
N VAL A 362 1.03 1.49 -15.30
CA VAL A 362 2.31 1.27 -16.00
C VAL A 362 3.40 2.18 -15.41
N ALA A 363 3.10 3.46 -15.21
CA ALA A 363 4.03 4.41 -14.60
C ALA A 363 4.46 3.97 -13.19
N ALA A 364 3.52 3.47 -12.37
CA ALA A 364 3.81 2.92 -11.04
C ALA A 364 4.77 1.72 -11.10
N VAL A 365 4.56 0.78 -12.05
CA VAL A 365 5.45 -0.37 -12.24
C VAL A 365 6.86 0.08 -12.63
N VAL A 366 6.96 0.99 -13.61
CA VAL A 366 8.25 1.53 -14.07
C VAL A 366 8.98 2.21 -12.91
N ALA A 367 8.29 3.06 -12.16
CA ALA A 367 8.85 3.80 -11.03
C ALA A 367 9.32 2.84 -9.90
N ALA A 368 8.52 1.85 -9.52
CA ALA A 368 8.89 0.87 -8.50
C ALA A 368 10.12 0.05 -8.92
N VAL A 369 10.19 -0.39 -10.19
CA VAL A 369 11.34 -1.11 -10.73
C VAL A 369 12.60 -0.23 -10.74
N ALA A 370 12.48 1.03 -11.09
CA ALA A 370 13.57 2.00 -11.03
C ALA A 370 14.10 2.16 -9.60
N VAL A 371 13.20 2.35 -8.63
CA VAL A 371 13.54 2.40 -7.19
C VAL A 371 14.18 1.08 -6.72
N GLY A 372 13.70 -0.05 -7.23
CA GLY A 372 14.28 -1.36 -6.96
C GLY A 372 15.76 -1.50 -7.34
N ARG A 373 16.30 -0.59 -8.18
CA ARG A 373 17.70 -0.55 -8.63
C ARG A 373 18.55 0.50 -7.90
N LEU A 374 17.94 1.36 -7.08
CA LEU A 374 18.67 2.39 -6.33
C LEU A 374 19.59 1.76 -5.27
N SER A 375 20.64 2.49 -4.91
CA SER A 375 21.47 2.13 -3.74
C SER A 375 20.70 2.32 -2.44
N ASP A 376 21.02 1.56 -1.41
CA ASP A 376 20.31 1.60 -0.12
C ASP A 376 20.43 2.98 0.55
N ALA A 377 21.50 3.73 0.29
CA ALA A 377 21.70 5.09 0.79
C ALA A 377 20.66 6.09 0.26
N LEU A 378 20.08 5.86 -0.93
CA LEU A 378 19.09 6.74 -1.53
C LEU A 378 17.63 6.39 -1.15
N LEU A 379 17.39 5.24 -0.52
CA LEU A 379 16.04 4.79 -0.22
C LEU A 379 15.26 5.72 0.73
N PRO A 380 15.84 6.31 1.79
CA PRO A 380 15.11 7.25 2.64
C PRO A 380 14.67 8.51 1.87
N THR A 381 15.55 9.03 1.00
CA THR A 381 15.24 10.18 0.14
C THR A 381 14.16 9.80 -0.89
N ALA A 382 14.26 8.62 -1.50
CA ALA A 382 13.25 8.12 -2.42
C ALA A 382 11.88 7.91 -1.74
N ALA A 383 11.84 7.45 -0.49
CA ALA A 383 10.59 7.34 0.26
C ALA A 383 9.96 8.72 0.51
N ALA A 384 10.76 9.70 0.93
CA ALA A 384 10.29 11.07 1.12
C ALA A 384 9.83 11.72 -0.19
N SER A 385 10.57 11.52 -1.30
CA SER A 385 10.18 12.04 -2.62
C SER A 385 8.90 11.38 -3.13
N GLY A 386 8.73 10.06 -2.94
CA GLY A 386 7.49 9.37 -3.27
C GLY A 386 6.29 9.94 -2.52
N MET A 387 6.43 10.20 -1.22
CA MET A 387 5.39 10.86 -0.42
C MET A 387 5.13 12.30 -0.90
N ALA A 388 6.16 13.06 -1.26
CA ALA A 388 6.00 14.41 -1.82
C ALA A 388 5.25 14.38 -3.17
N VAL A 389 5.49 13.36 -4.01
CA VAL A 389 4.73 13.14 -5.25
C VAL A 389 3.26 12.82 -4.97
N VAL A 390 2.94 12.06 -3.90
CA VAL A 390 1.54 11.86 -3.47
C VAL A 390 0.91 13.19 -3.06
N VAL A 391 1.62 14.05 -2.31
CA VAL A 391 1.12 15.39 -1.97
C VAL A 391 0.86 16.21 -3.24
N ALA A 392 1.78 16.20 -4.21
CA ALA A 392 1.57 16.86 -5.49
C ALA A 392 0.35 16.31 -6.23
N GLY A 393 0.12 14.98 -6.19
CA GLY A 393 -1.09 14.35 -6.71
C GLY A 393 -2.37 14.85 -6.04
N LEU A 394 -2.36 15.00 -4.72
CA LEU A 394 -3.51 15.56 -3.98
C LEU A 394 -3.75 17.04 -4.31
N CYS A 395 -2.68 17.83 -4.45
CA CYS A 395 -2.81 19.22 -4.91
C CYS A 395 -3.38 19.31 -6.34
N THR A 396 -3.02 18.36 -7.23
CA THR A 396 -3.62 18.33 -8.57
C THR A 396 -5.08 17.88 -8.57
N VAL A 397 -5.49 17.02 -7.62
CA VAL A 397 -6.91 16.72 -7.37
C VAL A 397 -7.68 17.98 -7.00
N GLU A 398 -7.14 18.77 -6.06
CA GLU A 398 -7.74 20.05 -5.63
C GLU A 398 -7.94 21.05 -6.78
N VAL A 399 -6.96 21.13 -7.68
CA VAL A 399 -6.94 22.18 -8.71
C VAL A 399 -7.66 21.77 -10.01
N LEU A 400 -7.61 20.47 -10.36
CA LEU A 400 -8.03 19.99 -11.69
C LEU A 400 -9.40 19.30 -11.69
N LEU A 401 -9.93 18.89 -10.54
CA LEU A 401 -11.20 18.18 -10.46
C LEU A 401 -12.32 19.10 -9.94
N PRO A 402 -13.58 18.93 -10.42
CA PRO A 402 -14.01 17.96 -11.45
C PRO A 402 -13.59 18.36 -12.86
N SER A 403 -13.38 17.39 -13.75
CA SER A 403 -12.99 17.67 -15.13
C SER A 403 -13.81 16.86 -16.12
N SER A 404 -14.43 17.56 -17.10
CA SER A 404 -15.09 16.90 -18.23
C SER A 404 -14.11 16.24 -19.22
N ALA A 405 -12.83 16.57 -19.15
CA ALA A 405 -11.80 16.08 -20.05
C ALA A 405 -11.03 14.90 -19.41
N GLY A 406 -11.30 13.67 -19.84
CA GLY A 406 -10.61 12.46 -19.37
C GLY A 406 -9.07 12.52 -19.32
N PRO A 407 -8.38 13.13 -20.33
CA PRO A 407 -6.92 13.27 -20.30
C PRO A 407 -6.37 14.08 -19.13
N VAL A 408 -7.13 15.03 -18.57
CA VAL A 408 -6.69 15.83 -17.42
C VAL A 408 -6.52 14.95 -16.17
N LEU A 409 -7.32 13.89 -16.04
CA LEU A 409 -7.28 12.96 -14.92
C LEU A 409 -6.01 12.09 -14.90
N VAL A 410 -5.29 12.00 -16.02
CA VAL A 410 -4.04 11.24 -16.08
C VAL A 410 -3.03 11.78 -15.08
N LEU A 411 -2.91 13.11 -14.96
CA LEU A 411 -1.89 13.73 -14.11
C LEU A 411 -2.07 13.39 -12.62
N PRO A 412 -3.21 13.66 -11.97
CA PRO A 412 -3.40 13.32 -10.55
C PRO A 412 -3.29 11.81 -10.30
N LEU A 413 -3.84 10.97 -11.17
CA LEU A 413 -3.79 9.52 -11.00
C LEU A 413 -2.38 8.96 -11.16
N VAL A 414 -1.59 9.46 -12.11
CA VAL A 414 -0.17 9.09 -12.28
C VAL A 414 0.64 9.52 -11.06
N LEU A 415 0.47 10.74 -10.57
CA LEU A 415 1.20 11.24 -9.40
C LEU A 415 0.87 10.41 -8.16
N LEU A 416 -0.40 10.10 -7.92
CA LEU A 416 -0.81 9.26 -6.79
C LEU A 416 -0.25 7.84 -6.89
N ALA A 417 -0.33 7.21 -8.07
CA ALA A 417 0.14 5.84 -8.27
C ALA A 417 1.66 5.74 -8.20
N VAL A 418 2.39 6.63 -8.89
CA VAL A 418 3.86 6.67 -8.89
C VAL A 418 4.38 7.01 -7.50
N GLY A 419 3.81 8.04 -6.85
CA GLY A 419 4.19 8.43 -5.50
C GLY A 419 4.01 7.30 -4.49
N ALA A 420 2.86 6.62 -4.51
CA ALA A 420 2.60 5.48 -3.65
C ALA A 420 3.55 4.30 -3.95
N ALA A 421 3.78 3.95 -5.22
CA ALA A 421 4.67 2.88 -5.62
C ALA A 421 6.12 3.15 -5.19
N VAL A 422 6.62 4.37 -5.38
CA VAL A 422 7.96 4.81 -4.95
C VAL A 422 8.07 4.76 -3.43
N ALA A 423 7.12 5.35 -2.71
CA ALA A 423 7.13 5.40 -1.25
C ALA A 423 7.09 3.99 -0.63
N LEU A 424 6.17 3.12 -1.09
CA LEU A 424 6.04 1.74 -0.61
C LEU A 424 7.28 0.90 -0.91
N THR A 425 7.81 0.99 -2.15
CA THR A 425 9.00 0.22 -2.56
C THR A 425 10.22 0.65 -1.75
N SER A 426 10.45 1.95 -1.60
CA SER A 426 11.59 2.50 -0.85
C SER A 426 11.51 2.16 0.64
N ALA A 427 10.32 2.23 1.24
CA ALA A 427 10.12 1.96 2.65
C ALA A 427 10.21 0.47 2.98
N LEU A 428 9.68 -0.41 2.13
CA LEU A 428 9.63 -1.85 2.40
C LEU A 428 10.92 -2.58 2.00
N ARG A 429 11.65 -2.11 0.98
CA ARG A 429 12.84 -2.80 0.47
C ARG A 429 13.93 -3.07 1.53
N PRO A 430 14.34 -2.08 2.37
CA PRO A 430 15.36 -2.31 3.39
C PRO A 430 14.83 -3.10 4.59
N SER A 431 13.50 -3.27 4.70
CA SER A 431 12.86 -3.88 5.85
C SER A 431 12.98 -5.40 5.84
N GLY A 432 13.18 -6.02 6.99
CA GLY A 432 12.99 -7.46 7.14
C GLY A 432 11.52 -7.86 7.00
N ILE A 433 11.25 -9.11 6.59
CA ILE A 433 9.88 -9.64 6.41
C ILE A 433 8.97 -9.37 7.63
N GLY A 434 9.53 -9.41 8.84
CA GLY A 434 8.77 -9.14 10.05
C GLY A 434 8.28 -7.70 10.16
N ALA A 435 9.12 -6.73 9.76
CA ALA A 435 8.75 -5.32 9.74
C ALA A 435 7.76 -5.02 8.60
N ALA A 436 7.95 -5.63 7.43
CA ALA A 436 7.03 -5.51 6.31
C ALA A 436 5.63 -6.06 6.62
N LEU A 437 5.53 -7.24 7.24
CA LEU A 437 4.26 -7.82 7.68
C LEU A 437 3.60 -7.00 8.80
N PHE A 438 4.39 -6.42 9.71
CA PHE A 438 3.85 -5.50 10.71
C PHE A 438 3.31 -4.23 10.07
N ALA A 439 4.07 -3.59 9.16
CA ALA A 439 3.63 -2.40 8.43
C ALA A 439 2.33 -2.68 7.65
N LEU A 440 2.24 -3.84 6.98
CA LEU A 440 1.02 -4.29 6.29
C LEU A 440 -0.15 -4.50 7.26
N SER A 441 0.12 -4.95 8.49
CA SER A 441 -0.92 -5.11 9.52
C SER A 441 -1.51 -3.77 9.99
N LEU A 442 -0.81 -2.65 9.78
CA LEU A 442 -1.30 -1.29 10.04
C LEU A 442 -1.98 -0.66 8.82
N PHE A 443 -1.67 -1.17 7.62
CA PHE A 443 -2.15 -0.61 6.35
C PHE A 443 -3.68 -0.64 6.23
N PHE A 444 -4.31 -1.80 6.38
CA PHE A 444 -5.76 -1.94 6.23
C PHE A 444 -6.58 -1.26 7.33
N PRO A 445 -6.19 -1.31 8.62
CA PRO A 445 -6.76 -0.42 9.62
C PRO A 445 -6.62 1.06 9.25
N GLY A 446 -5.49 1.46 8.65
CA GLY A 446 -5.29 2.80 8.08
C GLY A 446 -6.27 3.12 6.97
N VAL A 447 -6.46 2.22 6.00
CA VAL A 447 -7.46 2.35 4.92
C VAL A 447 -8.86 2.59 5.50
N LEU A 448 -9.26 1.77 6.46
CA LEU A 448 -10.59 1.88 7.09
C LEU A 448 -10.75 3.19 7.85
N SER A 449 -9.71 3.61 8.59
CA SER A 449 -9.71 4.92 9.28
C SER A 449 -9.76 6.08 8.29
N GLY A 450 -9.10 5.96 7.13
CA GLY A 450 -9.16 6.93 6.05
C GLY A 450 -10.57 7.05 5.45
N PHE A 451 -11.25 5.93 5.23
CA PHE A 451 -12.66 5.94 4.79
C PHE A 451 -13.59 6.57 5.82
N LEU A 452 -13.41 6.25 7.11
CA LEU A 452 -14.20 6.86 8.19
C LEU A 452 -13.98 8.38 8.26
N LEU A 453 -12.73 8.83 8.15
CA LEU A 453 -12.39 10.25 8.16
C LEU A 453 -12.96 10.96 6.93
N GLY A 454 -12.79 10.39 5.74
CA GLY A 454 -13.31 10.92 4.48
C GLY A 454 -14.84 11.00 4.49
N SER A 455 -15.52 9.94 4.95
CA SER A 455 -16.98 9.94 5.11
C SER A 455 -17.44 10.98 6.13
N GLY A 456 -16.72 11.16 7.24
CA GLY A 456 -17.02 12.19 8.22
C GLY A 456 -16.94 13.60 7.63
N VAL A 457 -15.89 13.90 6.85
CA VAL A 457 -15.74 15.16 6.10
C VAL A 457 -16.89 15.34 5.12
N GLN A 458 -17.18 14.30 4.34
CA GLN A 458 -18.26 14.32 3.35
C GLN A 458 -19.63 14.61 3.99
N PHE A 459 -20.00 13.90 5.07
CA PHE A 459 -21.25 14.13 5.77
C PHE A 459 -21.34 15.53 6.39
N LEU A 460 -20.23 16.09 6.86
CA LEU A 460 -20.21 17.44 7.41
C LEU A 460 -20.55 18.49 6.34
N VAL A 461 -20.01 18.33 5.14
CA VAL A 461 -20.23 19.24 4.01
C VAL A 461 -21.63 19.08 3.45
N LEU A 462 -22.09 17.83 3.25
CA LEU A 462 -23.40 17.52 2.66
C LEU A 462 -24.60 17.99 3.50
N ARG A 463 -24.43 18.16 4.82
CA ARG A 463 -25.52 18.65 5.70
C ARG A 463 -26.08 20.02 5.31
N GLY A 464 -25.29 20.85 4.63
CA GLY A 464 -25.72 22.19 4.20
C GLY A 464 -26.40 22.23 2.85
N ALA A 465 -26.42 21.13 2.09
CA ALA A 465 -26.95 21.09 0.73
C ALA A 465 -28.46 20.88 0.73
N GLY A 466 -29.21 21.93 0.39
CA GLY A 466 -30.69 21.90 0.32
C GLY A 466 -31.25 21.69 -1.08
N THR A 467 -30.42 21.78 -2.13
CA THR A 467 -30.81 21.60 -3.54
C THR A 467 -29.96 20.55 -4.22
N PRO A 468 -30.39 19.94 -5.33
CA PRO A 468 -29.54 19.02 -6.10
C PRO A 468 -28.21 19.61 -6.55
N GLU A 469 -28.23 20.88 -7.00
CA GLU A 469 -27.02 21.59 -7.42
C GLU A 469 -26.04 21.79 -6.26
N ALA A 470 -26.56 22.27 -5.12
CA ALA A 470 -25.76 22.42 -3.89
C ALA A 470 -25.19 21.08 -3.40
N LEU A 471 -25.89 19.95 -3.66
CA LEU A 471 -25.39 18.61 -3.33
C LEU A 471 -24.18 18.26 -4.19
N VAL A 472 -24.21 18.59 -5.48
CA VAL A 472 -23.08 18.39 -6.41
C VAL A 472 -21.85 19.18 -5.93
N ASP A 473 -22.03 20.47 -5.70
CA ASP A 473 -20.97 21.36 -5.21
C ASP A 473 -20.40 20.86 -3.87
N ALA A 474 -21.28 20.38 -2.99
CA ALA A 474 -20.87 19.81 -1.71
C ALA A 474 -20.03 18.53 -1.84
N PHE A 475 -20.29 17.67 -2.83
CA PHE A 475 -19.43 16.50 -3.09
C PHE A 475 -18.03 16.92 -3.56
N VAL A 476 -17.95 17.89 -4.44
CA VAL A 476 -16.67 18.45 -4.92
C VAL A 476 -15.90 19.11 -3.78
N ASP A 477 -16.56 19.96 -2.98
CA ASP A 477 -15.97 20.62 -1.80
C ASP A 477 -15.48 19.60 -0.76
N ALA A 478 -16.23 18.50 -0.57
CA ALA A 478 -15.79 17.41 0.31
C ALA A 478 -14.51 16.72 -0.21
N LEU A 479 -14.40 16.50 -1.53
CA LEU A 479 -13.20 15.94 -2.16
C LEU A 479 -12.00 16.87 -1.97
N HIS A 480 -12.17 18.17 -2.19
CA HIS A 480 -11.12 19.17 -2.01
C HIS A 480 -10.65 19.23 -0.55
N ARG A 481 -11.57 19.31 0.42
CA ARG A 481 -11.21 19.27 1.85
C ARG A 481 -10.50 17.97 2.22
N TRP A 482 -10.93 16.85 1.65
CA TRP A 482 -10.24 15.58 1.85
C TRP A 482 -8.81 15.60 1.30
N ALA A 483 -8.59 16.16 0.11
CA ALA A 483 -7.26 16.27 -0.49
C ALA A 483 -6.31 17.09 0.39
N LEU A 484 -6.80 18.19 0.97
CA LEU A 484 -6.02 19.01 1.92
C LEU A 484 -5.69 18.25 3.21
N VAL A 485 -6.66 17.56 3.81
CA VAL A 485 -6.44 16.74 5.01
C VAL A 485 -5.44 15.61 4.74
N GLY A 486 -5.63 14.89 3.63
CA GLY A 486 -4.73 13.82 3.20
C GLY A 486 -3.30 14.34 2.94
N GLY A 487 -3.18 15.48 2.26
CA GLY A 487 -1.90 16.15 2.01
C GLY A 487 -1.19 16.52 3.32
N GLY A 488 -1.92 17.11 4.26
CA GLY A 488 -1.41 17.45 5.59
C GLY A 488 -0.91 16.24 6.37
N LEU A 489 -1.62 15.12 6.31
CA LEU A 489 -1.19 13.85 6.93
C LEU A 489 0.12 13.33 6.30
N VAL A 490 0.23 13.33 4.98
CA VAL A 490 1.46 12.88 4.29
C VAL A 490 2.63 13.79 4.64
N ILE A 491 2.46 15.12 4.64
CA ILE A 491 3.49 16.09 5.04
C ILE A 491 3.93 15.83 6.50
N THR A 492 3.00 15.59 7.40
CA THR A 492 3.30 15.26 8.80
C THR A 492 4.20 14.03 8.89
N VAL A 493 3.95 13.00 8.09
CA VAL A 493 4.79 11.79 8.08
C VAL A 493 6.17 12.05 7.48
N ILE A 494 6.27 12.88 6.43
CA ILE A 494 7.57 13.30 5.86
C ILE A 494 8.41 13.99 6.94
N VAL A 495 7.82 14.96 7.65
CA VAL A 495 8.50 15.71 8.71
C VAL A 495 8.91 14.79 9.86
N LEU A 496 8.00 13.92 10.32
CA LEU A 496 8.28 12.96 11.38
C LEU A 496 9.40 12.00 11.00
N GLY A 497 9.37 11.48 9.77
CA GLY A 497 10.43 10.62 9.23
C GLY A 497 11.78 11.32 9.19
N ALA A 498 11.83 12.55 8.70
CA ALA A 498 13.05 13.38 8.67
C ALA A 498 13.62 13.64 10.07
N LEU A 499 12.76 13.94 11.05
CA LEU A 499 13.17 14.15 12.44
C LEU A 499 13.75 12.87 13.07
N LEU A 500 13.16 11.72 12.78
CA LEU A 500 13.63 10.45 13.28
C LEU A 500 15.01 10.09 12.70
N VAL A 501 15.21 10.28 11.41
CA VAL A 501 16.51 10.05 10.75
C VAL A 501 17.59 10.94 11.36
N ARG A 502 17.31 12.22 11.58
CA ARG A 502 18.26 13.15 12.23
C ARG A 502 18.65 12.73 13.64
N ARG A 503 17.70 12.21 14.44
CA ARG A 503 17.96 11.73 15.80
C ARG A 503 18.76 10.43 15.85
N SER A 504 18.74 9.63 14.79
CA SER A 504 19.48 8.36 14.70
C SER A 504 20.92 8.54 14.25
N GLN A 505 21.33 9.72 13.79
CA GLN A 505 22.72 10.00 13.47
C GLN A 505 23.50 10.19 14.79
N PRO A 506 24.50 9.34 15.11
CA PRO A 506 25.35 9.55 16.28
C PRO A 506 25.98 10.93 16.14
N SER A 507 25.93 11.72 17.21
CA SER A 507 26.62 13.01 17.24
C SER A 507 28.10 12.74 16.96
N VAL A 508 28.64 13.40 15.95
CA VAL A 508 30.09 13.30 15.60
C VAL A 508 30.97 13.64 16.82
N SER A 509 30.39 14.24 17.84
CA SER A 509 31.04 14.57 19.12
C SER A 509 31.37 13.36 20.00
N ASP A 510 30.70 12.19 19.77
CA ASP A 510 30.96 10.95 20.52
C ASP A 510 31.98 10.02 19.84
N ALA A 511 32.57 10.44 18.72
CA ALA A 511 33.74 9.75 18.20
C ALA A 511 34.77 9.68 19.32
N PRO A 512 35.17 8.47 19.78
CA PRO A 512 36.20 8.38 20.81
C PRO A 512 37.37 9.20 20.30
N ARG A 513 37.72 10.26 21.03
CA ARG A 513 38.93 11.01 20.75
C ARG A 513 40.02 9.98 20.53
N PRO A 514 40.76 10.05 19.40
CA PRO A 514 41.84 9.12 19.17
C PRO A 514 42.68 9.14 20.46
N SER A 515 42.70 7.99 21.14
CA SER A 515 43.48 7.82 22.37
C SER A 515 44.84 8.37 22.06
N ALA A 516 45.27 9.40 22.81
CA ALA A 516 46.59 9.96 22.63
C ALA A 516 47.55 8.77 22.52
N PRO A 517 48.46 8.72 21.52
CA PRO A 517 49.36 7.61 21.35
C PRO A 517 50.04 7.35 22.70
N ALA A 518 49.91 6.10 23.18
CA ALA A 518 50.51 5.70 24.44
C ALA A 518 51.98 6.17 24.42
N PRO A 519 52.46 6.86 25.47
CA PRO A 519 53.85 7.29 25.51
C PRO A 519 54.70 6.04 25.26
N LEU A 520 55.53 6.09 24.21
CA LEU A 520 56.45 5.05 23.88
C LEU A 520 57.19 4.67 25.17
N PRO A 521 57.28 3.39 25.55
CA PRO A 521 58.07 2.98 26.71
C PRO A 521 59.46 3.55 26.54
N ALA A 522 59.90 4.33 27.55
CA ALA A 522 61.24 4.92 27.60
C ALA A 522 62.24 3.80 27.28
N ALA A 523 62.96 3.98 26.17
CA ALA A 523 64.02 3.06 25.77
C ALA A 523 64.98 2.95 26.94
N SER A 524 65.00 1.77 27.57
CA SER A 524 65.98 1.39 28.55
C SER A 524 67.32 1.49 27.85
N GLU A 525 68.20 2.42 28.30
CA GLU A 525 69.57 2.55 27.88
C GLU A 525 70.29 1.25 28.17
N ALA A 526 70.38 0.40 27.16
CA ALA A 526 71.34 -0.69 27.16
C ALA A 526 72.60 -0.20 26.43
N SER A 527 73.56 0.22 27.27
CA SER A 527 74.95 0.44 26.96
C SER A 527 75.54 -0.79 26.28
N GLY A 528 76.26 -0.63 25.14
CA GLY A 528 77.16 -1.67 24.70
C GLY A 528 77.49 -1.74 23.22
N ALA A 529 78.55 -1.08 22.83
CA ALA A 529 79.54 -1.42 21.81
C ALA A 529 79.31 -1.16 20.30
N PRO A 530 80.33 -0.65 19.62
CA PRO A 530 80.22 -0.17 18.24
C PRO A 530 80.57 -1.29 17.24
N ARG A 531 79.83 -1.33 16.14
CA ARG A 531 80.28 -2.02 14.90
C ARG A 531 80.02 -1.10 13.71
N SER A 532 81.15 -0.68 13.18
CA SER A 532 81.39 -0.10 11.86
C SER A 532 80.89 -1.02 10.72
N GLY A 533 80.30 -0.42 9.72
CA GLY A 533 79.91 -1.13 8.49
C GLY A 533 79.21 -0.22 7.49
N THR A 534 80.02 0.49 6.72
CA THR A 534 79.90 0.92 5.29
C THR A 534 78.59 0.89 4.56
N ALA A 535 78.16 2.09 4.10
CA ALA A 535 77.85 2.49 2.74
C ALA A 535 76.79 1.66 1.95
N GLY A 536 75.72 2.30 1.58
CA GLY A 536 74.76 1.91 0.53
C GLY A 536 73.81 3.01 0.29
N VAL A 537 74.22 4.01 -0.49
CA VAL A 537 73.32 5.10 -1.03
C VAL A 537 72.43 4.44 -2.09
N THR A 538 71.15 4.47 -1.91
CA THR A 538 70.16 4.22 -2.97
C THR A 538 69.23 5.39 -3.02
N GLU A 539 69.40 6.17 -4.08
CA GLU A 539 68.50 7.27 -4.51
C GLU A 539 67.10 6.73 -4.74
N VAL A 540 66.11 7.44 -4.19
CA VAL A 540 64.70 7.26 -4.51
C VAL A 540 64.30 8.44 -5.38
N PRO A 541 63.67 8.22 -6.57
CA PRO A 541 63.27 9.29 -7.44
C PRO A 541 62.01 10.01 -6.92
N GLU A 542 62.13 11.30 -6.93
CA GLU A 542 61.13 12.33 -6.74
C GLU A 542 60.01 12.18 -7.79
N ALA A 543 58.79 11.88 -7.40
CA ALA A 543 57.64 11.84 -8.25
C ALA A 543 56.75 13.07 -8.02
N ALA A 544 56.55 13.77 -9.08
CA ALA A 544 55.88 15.02 -9.30
C ALA A 544 54.53 15.19 -8.57
N THR A 545 54.42 16.29 -7.87
CA THR A 545 53.17 16.91 -7.41
C THR A 545 52.46 17.51 -8.60
N GLY A 546 51.31 16.92 -8.99
CA GLY A 546 50.37 17.50 -9.94
C GLY A 546 49.33 18.35 -9.22
N ASP A 547 49.42 19.65 -9.48
CA ASP A 547 48.38 20.64 -9.18
C ASP A 547 47.05 20.25 -9.83
N VAL A 548 45.99 20.08 -9.05
CA VAL A 548 44.62 20.01 -9.57
C VAL A 548 43.82 21.23 -9.05
N LEU A 549 43.56 22.05 -9.99
CA LEU A 549 42.68 23.22 -10.04
C LEU A 549 41.51 23.18 -9.05
N ARG A 550 41.45 24.22 -8.25
CA ARG A 550 40.39 24.64 -7.38
C ARG A 550 39.56 25.68 -8.19
N ASP A 551 38.52 25.21 -8.85
CA ASP A 551 37.56 26.12 -9.49
C ASP A 551 36.56 26.64 -8.45
N GLY A 552 36.56 27.98 -8.31
CA GLY A 552 35.74 28.74 -7.41
C GLY A 552 34.29 28.84 -7.92
N TRP A 553 33.39 28.76 -6.98
CA TRP A 553 32.00 29.14 -7.17
C TRP A 553 31.84 30.66 -6.94
N PRO A 554 31.12 31.42 -7.79
CA PRO A 554 30.88 32.82 -7.58
C PRO A 554 29.76 33.04 -6.54
N SER A 555 30.11 33.79 -5.51
CA SER A 555 29.18 34.37 -4.55
C SER A 555 28.44 35.54 -5.20
N THR A 556 27.14 35.41 -5.44
CA THR A 556 26.28 36.54 -5.77
C THR A 556 25.63 37.11 -4.51
N THR A 557 26.26 38.15 -3.99
CA THR A 557 25.63 39.18 -3.14
C THR A 557 24.90 40.15 -4.07
N GLY A 558 23.59 40.26 -3.92
CA GLY A 558 22.74 41.26 -4.63
C GLY A 558 21.61 41.65 -3.69
N SER A 559 21.81 42.70 -3.02
CA SER A 559 21.17 44.02 -3.07
C SER A 559 19.65 44.02 -2.84
N ARG A 560 19.30 44.52 -1.62
CA ARG A 560 17.99 45.05 -1.23
C ARG A 560 17.57 46.20 -2.16
N GLY A 561 16.30 46.14 -2.65
CA GLY A 561 15.57 47.28 -3.21
C GLY A 561 14.17 47.28 -2.62
N ALA A 562 13.86 48.30 -1.84
CA ALA A 562 12.57 48.55 -1.23
C ALA A 562 11.56 49.18 -2.23
N PRO A 563 10.27 49.28 -1.85
CA PRO A 563 9.13 49.33 -2.75
C PRO A 563 8.75 50.77 -3.15
N ALA A 564 8.24 50.92 -4.39
CA ALA A 564 7.53 52.14 -4.81
C ALA A 564 6.01 51.85 -4.87
N ARG A 565 5.29 52.68 -4.13
CA ARG A 565 3.83 52.90 -4.20
C ARG A 565 3.49 53.57 -5.52
N GLY A 566 2.27 53.31 -6.02
CA GLY A 566 1.56 54.31 -6.79
C GLY A 566 0.75 53.72 -7.93
N GLY A 567 -0.56 53.91 -7.84
CA GLY A 567 -1.39 54.37 -8.94
C GLY A 567 -2.50 53.43 -9.40
N GLU A 568 -3.65 53.50 -8.75
CA GLU A 568 -4.94 53.46 -9.51
C GLU A 568 -5.04 54.67 -10.42
N PRO A 569 -5.70 54.55 -11.58
CA PRO A 569 -7.11 54.87 -11.72
C PRO A 569 -7.86 53.92 -12.69
N GLY A 570 -9.12 53.62 -12.50
CA GLY A 570 -10.25 54.42 -12.86
C GLY A 570 -10.95 53.85 -14.09
N MET A 571 -12.12 53.32 -13.86
CA MET A 571 -13.37 53.34 -14.65
C MET A 571 -13.25 53.72 -16.15
N ASP A 572 -13.84 52.92 -17.02
CA ASP A 572 -15.13 53.22 -17.64
C ASP A 572 -15.69 52.02 -18.45
N PRO A 573 -17.02 51.86 -18.52
CA PRO A 573 -17.70 50.82 -19.26
C PRO A 573 -18.22 51.36 -20.60
N GLY A 574 -18.32 50.48 -21.60
CA GLY A 574 -19.18 50.75 -22.74
C GLY A 574 -18.46 50.65 -24.07
N ALA A 575 -18.89 49.69 -24.88
CA ALA A 575 -19.27 49.87 -26.28
C ALA A 575 -19.57 48.49 -26.90
N GLU A 576 -20.83 48.32 -27.16
CA GLU A 576 -21.37 47.44 -28.20
C GLU A 576 -20.74 47.80 -29.57
N THR A 577 -20.39 46.79 -30.36
CA THR A 577 -20.38 46.95 -31.82
C THR A 577 -20.65 45.58 -32.46
N GLU A 578 -21.82 45.52 -33.07
CA GLU A 578 -22.19 44.63 -34.17
C GLU A 578 -21.33 44.93 -35.38
N ALA A 579 -21.01 43.95 -36.20
CA ALA A 579 -20.88 43.97 -37.67
C ALA A 579 -20.39 42.58 -38.09
N GLU A 580 -21.17 41.82 -38.76
CA GLU A 580 -21.47 41.77 -40.19
C GLU A 580 -20.48 40.94 -41.02
N MET A 581 -21.07 39.88 -41.56
CA MET A 581 -21.00 39.36 -42.94
C MET A 581 -19.67 39.37 -43.71
N GLY A 582 -19.39 38.23 -44.33
CA GLY A 582 -18.64 38.25 -45.58
C GLY A 582 -18.02 36.94 -46.04
N ALA A 583 -18.73 36.25 -46.97
CA ALA A 583 -18.23 35.67 -48.20
C ALA A 583 -17.28 34.45 -48.21
N GLU A 584 -17.81 33.35 -48.67
CA GLU A 584 -17.15 32.39 -49.61
C GLU A 584 -16.67 33.15 -50.89
N PRO A 585 -15.69 32.67 -51.64
CA PRO A 585 -15.83 31.49 -52.49
C PRO A 585 -14.51 30.72 -52.82
N GLY A 586 -14.61 29.53 -53.39
CA GLY A 586 -13.47 28.97 -54.15
C GLY A 586 -13.49 27.45 -54.39
N ARG A 587 -14.36 27.07 -55.30
CA ARG A 587 -14.41 25.82 -56.07
C ARG A 587 -13.10 25.58 -56.86
N LYS A 588 -12.54 24.34 -56.80
CA LYS A 588 -11.83 23.75 -57.97
C LYS A 588 -12.07 22.25 -58.00
N GLU A 589 -12.57 21.88 -59.17
CA GLU A 589 -12.82 20.54 -59.71
C GLU A 589 -11.52 19.77 -59.97
N GLY A 590 -11.58 18.47 -59.94
CA GLY A 590 -10.55 17.59 -60.48
C GLY A 590 -10.82 16.12 -60.29
N GLY A 591 -11.53 15.47 -61.27
CA GLY A 591 -11.14 14.21 -61.89
C GLY A 591 -11.44 12.88 -61.16
N GLU A 592 -12.49 12.21 -61.61
CA GLU A 592 -12.77 10.74 -61.51
C GLU A 592 -11.63 9.85 -62.04
N PRO A 593 -11.60 8.53 -61.73
CA PRO A 593 -12.61 7.60 -62.29
C PRO A 593 -13.05 6.41 -61.42
N GLY A 594 -14.33 6.10 -61.54
CA GLY A 594 -14.83 4.73 -61.87
C GLY A 594 -14.67 3.59 -60.85
N GLY A 595 -15.66 3.42 -59.92
CA GLY A 595 -15.91 2.14 -59.27
C GLY A 595 -17.42 1.88 -59.17
N PRO A 596 -17.88 0.62 -59.18
CA PRO A 596 -19.29 0.26 -59.40
C PRO A 596 -20.21 0.66 -58.26
N ARG A 597 -21.38 1.17 -58.63
CA ARG A 597 -22.47 1.62 -57.75
C ARG A 597 -23.00 0.45 -56.90
N PRO A 598 -23.08 0.60 -55.58
CA PRO A 598 -23.89 -0.30 -54.77
C PRO A 598 -25.37 0.04 -54.91
N GLY A 599 -26.19 -0.98 -55.00
CA GLY A 599 -27.66 -0.93 -55.15
C GLY A 599 -28.36 -0.20 -54.00
N PRO A 600 -29.62 0.18 -54.20
CA PRO A 600 -30.39 0.95 -53.23
C PRO A 600 -30.64 0.16 -51.98
N LYS A 601 -30.22 0.70 -50.80
CA LYS A 601 -30.58 0.15 -49.51
C LYS A 601 -32.09 0.27 -49.26
N PRO A 602 -32.71 -0.75 -48.65
CA PRO A 602 -34.11 -0.67 -48.30
C PRO A 602 -34.35 0.48 -47.31
N ARG A 603 -35.33 1.29 -47.64
CA ARG A 603 -35.81 2.41 -46.83
C ARG A 603 -36.54 1.79 -45.63
N PHE A 604 -35.90 1.82 -44.44
CA PHE A 604 -36.62 1.54 -43.21
C PHE A 604 -37.48 2.74 -42.90
N GLU A 605 -38.78 2.57 -42.87
CA GLU A 605 -39.71 3.54 -42.32
C GLU A 605 -39.44 3.64 -40.81
N PRO A 606 -39.31 4.86 -40.26
CA PRO A 606 -39.18 5.03 -38.83
C PRO A 606 -40.47 4.57 -38.14
N VAL A 607 -40.31 3.57 -37.27
CA VAL A 607 -41.38 3.18 -36.34
C VAL A 607 -41.68 4.41 -35.47
N PRO A 608 -42.95 4.86 -35.36
CA PRO A 608 -43.29 5.99 -34.52
C PRO A 608 -42.93 5.68 -33.07
N GLU A 609 -42.12 6.56 -32.48
CA GLU A 609 -41.78 6.48 -31.05
C GLU A 609 -43.07 6.51 -30.23
N PRO A 610 -43.29 5.57 -29.30
CA PRO A 610 -44.41 5.65 -28.37
C PRO A 610 -44.24 6.92 -27.54
N GLY A 611 -45.17 7.86 -27.69
CA GLY A 611 -45.20 9.11 -26.94
C GLY A 611 -45.05 8.85 -25.43
N PRO A 612 -44.47 9.81 -24.70
CA PRO A 612 -44.26 9.66 -23.27
C PRO A 612 -45.57 9.34 -22.57
N LYS A 613 -45.58 8.17 -21.88
CA LYS A 613 -46.72 7.82 -21.00
C LYS A 613 -46.87 8.93 -19.96
N PRO A 614 -48.08 9.50 -19.80
CA PRO A 614 -48.30 10.48 -18.75
C PRO A 614 -48.05 9.83 -17.39
N TRP A 615 -47.22 10.48 -16.59
CA TRP A 615 -46.97 10.09 -15.20
C TRP A 615 -48.31 9.96 -14.47
N PRO A 616 -48.56 8.87 -13.72
CA PRO A 616 -49.73 8.78 -12.86
C PRO A 616 -49.68 9.95 -11.88
N ARG A 617 -50.73 10.79 -11.91
CA ARG A 617 -50.93 11.82 -10.90
C ARG A 617 -50.97 11.13 -9.54
N PRO A 618 -50.23 11.60 -8.52
CA PRO A 618 -50.42 11.09 -7.18
C PRO A 618 -51.86 11.36 -6.76
N GLU A 619 -52.60 10.28 -6.55
CA GLU A 619 -53.92 10.37 -5.90
C GLU A 619 -53.71 10.96 -4.50
N ARG A 620 -54.18 12.18 -4.34
CA ARG A 620 -54.39 12.81 -3.02
C ARG A 620 -55.57 12.13 -2.33
N THR A 621 -55.36 10.98 -1.75
CA THR A 621 -56.29 10.36 -0.82
C THR A 621 -55.51 9.74 0.32
N GLY A 622 -55.45 10.48 1.39
CA GLY A 622 -54.89 10.01 2.65
C GLY A 622 -54.68 11.20 3.58
N THR A 623 -55.74 11.65 4.23
CA THR A 623 -55.65 12.44 5.45
C THR A 623 -54.67 11.74 6.38
N MET A 624 -53.55 12.39 6.63
CA MET A 624 -52.61 11.91 7.66
C MET A 624 -53.39 11.80 8.98
N PRO A 625 -53.32 10.67 9.69
CA PRO A 625 -53.85 10.60 11.04
C PRO A 625 -53.07 11.62 11.89
N VAL A 626 -53.83 12.57 12.45
CA VAL A 626 -53.32 13.51 13.47
C VAL A 626 -52.92 12.66 14.67
N VAL A 627 -51.63 12.54 14.90
CA VAL A 627 -51.11 11.94 16.14
C VAL A 627 -51.46 12.89 17.27
N PRO A 628 -52.29 12.47 18.25
CA PRO A 628 -52.60 13.31 19.39
C PRO A 628 -51.30 13.57 20.18
N PRO A 629 -51.16 14.77 20.79
CA PRO A 629 -50.00 15.07 21.63
C PRO A 629 -49.96 14.10 22.81
N PRO A 630 -48.76 13.72 23.25
CA PRO A 630 -48.59 12.82 24.39
C PRO A 630 -49.22 13.44 25.63
N THR A 631 -50.10 12.70 26.29
CA THR A 631 -50.70 13.03 27.57
C THR A 631 -49.58 13.18 28.60
N PRO A 632 -49.48 14.26 29.38
CA PRO A 632 -48.51 14.38 30.47
C PRO A 632 -48.78 13.30 31.51
N SER A 633 -47.72 12.60 31.89
CA SER A 633 -47.71 11.61 32.99
C SER A 633 -48.10 12.31 34.31
N PRO A 634 -49.02 11.74 35.09
CA PRO A 634 -49.36 12.23 36.40
C PRO A 634 -48.42 11.61 37.46
N GLU A 635 -47.20 12.11 37.56
CA GLU A 635 -46.32 11.82 38.67
C GLU A 635 -45.35 13.00 38.84
N ASP A 636 -45.72 13.92 39.72
CA ASP A 636 -44.84 14.69 40.57
C ASP A 636 -45.67 15.70 41.39
N THR A 637 -46.50 15.14 42.26
CA THR A 637 -47.06 15.88 43.41
C THR A 637 -46.78 15.08 44.67
N ASP A 638 -45.53 15.12 45.14
CA ASP A 638 -45.24 14.88 46.55
C ASP A 638 -44.46 16.04 47.11
N GLY A 639 -45.17 16.81 47.89
CA GLY A 639 -44.72 18.02 48.54
C GLY A 639 -43.84 17.76 49.74
N PRO A 640 -43.20 18.84 50.23
CA PRO A 640 -42.17 18.75 51.28
C PRO A 640 -42.78 18.61 52.66
N GLY A 641 -42.49 17.50 53.33
CA GLY A 641 -42.70 17.33 54.79
C GLY A 641 -41.47 17.72 55.57
N ARG A 642 -41.65 18.70 56.40
CA ARG A 642 -40.91 19.17 57.57
C ARG A 642 -40.60 18.08 58.60
N PRO A 643 -39.79 18.41 59.66
CA PRO A 643 -38.99 19.56 60.04
C PRO A 643 -37.47 19.34 60.04
#